data_88147423f29f0428b2a735f46e70e76a
#
_entry.id   88147423f29f0428b2a735f46e70e76a
#
_cell.length_a   1.000
_cell.length_b   1.000
_cell.length_c   1.000
_cell.angle_alpha   90.00
_cell.angle_beta   90.00
_cell.angle_gamma   90.00
#
_symmetry.space_group_name_H-M   'P 1'
#
loop_
_entity.id
_entity.type
_entity.pdbx_description
1 polymer ?
#
loop_
_entity_poly.entity_id
_entity_poly.type
_entity_poly.pdbx_seq_one_letter_code
_entity_poly.pdbx_strand_id
1 'polypeptide(L)'
;MLLDKVKHILCISLILLVGVTTLYACKSDDKELQGEPVLQVQKSIGFKKEGGEVAVPVKSNREWNASVTEGKEWLTARKASDTELTVSATSSPEKGVREGNITIANNALTAKLRVVQTGGDLIIEVAEESRVIQVAGTGNDHLEVNLLSNTDYEVVIPEEAKDWITEKEVPDTRADLASSTRIFSIASNPLTTERNATIKFVSKENTNIYDQSEIKQQKKSSDISGVNPEKDIKLKVTGGYDTDHQPGQDISKSYDGQFGGTCYHSTWSQSAKFPVTLEYQFDQNQLTLDYILYHSRNGNGNFGAFELYIKPQGSTDFIHIQDYDFKGAGGSHRILLNDPVVPAAVQFKVKSGLNDFVSCDEMEFFHAAENPLDEQLITVFTDRSCSELLPDASDEAINRLPAFFNVLAKSLQSNTYPEAEKRFRIQSYQAYSVPEYWGDKLRTNYYSPLCNPTGIITNAGEEMVVLADGIPQGESISLRCCSDLGPDGEERFLKNGINKFSFSRAGNLFVIYQKLDPRGMPAVKIHFPPQYVEITEHARVGFNVWDLTVDKTDDLFREYIRKAKSVTLDGSDKCVFVLKGRKILFTALKDLLQNQDNFKQYGVVRGMERWDNLIDWEQELAAIDTYSNTGEFNSLMHVTT
;
A
#
# COMPACT_ATOMS: atom_id res chain seq x y z
N MET A 1 24.68 14.59 48.26
CA MET A 1 24.06 15.68 47.49
C MET A 1 23.08 15.21 46.38
N LEU A 2 23.00 13.94 46.02
CA LEU A 2 22.02 13.39 45.09
C LEU A 2 20.85 12.67 45.80
N LEU A 3 21.02 12.25 47.05
CA LEU A 3 19.97 11.56 47.83
C LEU A 3 18.95 12.51 48.49
N ASP A 4 19.29 13.77 48.69
CA ASP A 4 18.38 14.76 49.30
C ASP A 4 17.39 15.39 48.31
N LYS A 5 17.69 15.39 47.00
CA LYS A 5 16.78 15.87 45.97
C LYS A 5 15.64 14.88 45.66
N VAL A 6 15.84 13.60 45.89
CA VAL A 6 14.81 12.57 45.67
C VAL A 6 13.76 12.54 46.77
N LYS A 7 14.14 12.91 48.00
CA LYS A 7 13.20 12.98 49.14
C LYS A 7 12.26 14.17 49.06
N HIS A 8 12.65 15.28 48.42
CA HIS A 8 11.80 16.47 48.27
C HIS A 8 10.77 16.33 47.16
N ILE A 9 11.04 15.54 46.14
CA ILE A 9 10.08 15.27 45.03
C ILE A 9 8.99 14.29 45.48
N LEU A 10 9.31 13.33 46.37
CA LEU A 10 8.30 12.39 46.91
C LEU A 10 7.36 13.04 47.94
N CYS A 11 7.78 14.06 48.67
CA CYS A 11 6.91 14.75 49.65
C CYS A 11 5.93 15.73 48.99
N ILE A 12 6.27 16.30 47.83
CA ILE A 12 5.38 17.24 47.12
C ILE A 12 4.27 16.48 46.36
N SER A 13 4.53 15.24 45.92
CA SER A 13 3.53 14.39 45.26
C SER A 13 2.50 13.80 46.25
N LEU A 14 2.80 13.70 47.53
CA LEU A 14 1.89 13.14 48.54
C LEU A 14 0.98 14.19 49.20
N ILE A 15 1.30 15.48 49.11
CA ILE A 15 0.51 16.58 49.67
C ILE A 15 -0.56 17.10 48.66
N LEU A 16 -0.41 16.78 47.37
CA LEU A 16 -1.42 17.11 46.33
C LEU A 16 -2.49 16.03 46.15
N LEU A 17 -2.43 14.88 46.88
CA LEU A 17 -3.41 13.78 46.77
C LEU A 17 -4.43 13.75 47.94
N VAL A 18 -4.43 14.69 48.87
CA VAL A 18 -5.33 14.73 50.02
C VAL A 18 -6.22 15.97 50.08
N GLY A 19 -6.16 16.81 49.05
CA GLY A 19 -6.85 18.12 49.05
C GLY A 19 -8.07 18.28 48.13
N VAL A 20 -8.58 17.22 47.46
CA VAL A 20 -9.76 17.36 46.61
C VAL A 20 -10.71 16.14 46.80
N THR A 21 -11.26 15.99 47.98
CA THR A 21 -12.44 15.17 48.16
C THR A 21 -13.40 15.86 49.12
N THR A 22 -14.08 16.86 48.60
CA THR A 22 -15.47 17.16 49.01
C THR A 22 -16.07 18.15 47.99
N LEU A 23 -17.28 17.83 47.57
CA LEU A 23 -18.26 18.62 46.83
C LEU A 23 -18.23 18.44 45.30
N TYR A 24 -18.95 17.48 44.79
CA TYR A 24 -20.25 17.67 44.11
C TYR A 24 -20.76 16.31 43.62
N ALA A 25 -21.79 15.80 44.31
CA ALA A 25 -22.63 14.79 43.74
C ALA A 25 -23.52 15.42 42.67
N CYS A 26 -23.09 15.30 41.43
CA CYS A 26 -23.99 15.40 40.28
C CYS A 26 -23.86 14.08 39.51
N LYS A 27 -24.99 13.37 39.45
CA LYS A 27 -25.15 12.28 38.50
C LYS A 27 -24.81 12.78 37.10
N SER A 28 -23.69 12.37 36.56
CA SER A 28 -23.46 12.33 35.13
C SER A 28 -23.44 10.86 34.73
N ASP A 29 -24.32 10.49 33.85
CA ASP A 29 -24.30 9.22 33.16
C ASP A 29 -22.93 9.08 32.48
N ASP A 30 -22.01 8.30 33.06
CA ASP A 30 -20.82 7.82 32.40
C ASP A 30 -21.27 6.84 31.31
N LYS A 31 -21.55 7.39 30.11
CA LYS A 31 -21.47 6.62 28.89
C LYS A 31 -19.98 6.36 28.65
N GLU A 32 -19.50 5.21 29.15
CA GLU A 32 -18.30 4.62 28.58
C GLU A 32 -18.39 4.71 27.04
N LEU A 33 -17.39 5.25 26.40
CA LEU A 33 -17.20 5.18 24.95
C LEU A 33 -17.02 3.71 24.56
N GLN A 34 -18.12 2.97 24.50
CA GLN A 34 -18.14 1.65 23.89
C GLN A 34 -17.84 1.83 22.41
N GLY A 35 -16.76 1.22 21.93
CA GLY A 35 -16.39 1.20 20.51
C GLY A 35 -17.56 0.76 19.61
N GLU A 36 -17.36 0.75 18.31
CA GLU A 36 -18.39 0.29 17.35
C GLU A 36 -19.02 -1.02 17.82
N PRO A 37 -20.35 -1.17 17.68
CA PRO A 37 -21.03 -2.35 18.19
C PRO A 37 -20.57 -3.62 17.46
N VAL A 38 -20.20 -4.64 18.22
CA VAL A 38 -19.80 -5.95 17.70
C VAL A 38 -20.81 -6.98 18.21
N LEU A 39 -21.30 -7.83 17.31
CA LEU A 39 -22.05 -9.03 17.63
C LEU A 39 -21.76 -10.09 16.58
N GLN A 40 -21.02 -11.14 16.96
CA GLN A 40 -20.68 -12.25 16.09
C GLN A 40 -21.08 -13.56 16.77
N VAL A 41 -21.75 -14.40 16.03
CA VAL A 41 -22.16 -15.75 16.42
C VAL A 41 -22.13 -16.63 15.17
N GLN A 42 -21.87 -17.92 15.33
CA GLN A 42 -21.98 -18.85 14.20
C GLN A 42 -23.43 -18.88 13.67
N LYS A 43 -23.60 -19.15 12.37
CA LYS A 43 -24.91 -19.02 11.71
C LYS A 43 -25.84 -20.22 11.96
N SER A 44 -25.28 -21.41 12.19
CA SER A 44 -26.08 -22.61 12.42
C SER A 44 -25.42 -23.59 13.39
N ILE A 45 -26.27 -24.40 14.06
CA ILE A 45 -25.89 -25.58 14.87
C ILE A 45 -26.83 -26.73 14.57
N GLY A 46 -26.37 -27.96 14.84
CA GLY A 46 -27.14 -29.15 14.64
C GLY A 46 -27.28 -29.98 15.92
N PHE A 47 -28.38 -30.74 16.02
CA PHE A 47 -28.61 -31.74 17.04
C PHE A 47 -28.94 -33.11 16.41
N LYS A 48 -28.47 -34.20 17.05
CA LYS A 48 -28.90 -35.56 16.74
C LYS A 48 -30.30 -35.75 17.28
N LYS A 49 -30.90 -36.90 16.91
CA LYS A 49 -32.23 -37.33 17.33
C LYS A 49 -32.44 -37.24 18.85
N GLU A 50 -31.43 -37.56 19.62
CA GLU A 50 -31.46 -37.61 21.08
C GLU A 50 -31.58 -36.22 21.71
N GLY A 51 -31.26 -35.16 20.96
CA GLY A 51 -31.10 -33.80 21.48
C GLY A 51 -29.82 -33.62 22.26
N GLY A 52 -29.85 -32.77 23.28
CA GLY A 52 -28.70 -32.47 24.13
C GLY A 52 -28.43 -30.99 24.29
N GLU A 53 -27.22 -30.63 24.66
CA GLU A 53 -26.79 -29.26 24.86
C GLU A 53 -25.54 -28.94 24.01
N VAL A 54 -25.50 -27.74 23.44
CA VAL A 54 -24.37 -27.22 22.67
C VAL A 54 -24.01 -25.82 23.19
N ALA A 55 -22.74 -25.60 23.46
CA ALA A 55 -22.18 -24.30 23.79
C ALA A 55 -21.84 -23.54 22.49
N VAL A 56 -22.39 -22.34 22.35
CA VAL A 56 -22.21 -21.49 21.17
C VAL A 56 -21.44 -20.23 21.59
N PRO A 57 -20.22 -20.03 21.05
CA PRO A 57 -19.47 -18.82 21.31
C PRO A 57 -20.20 -17.58 20.79
N VAL A 58 -20.25 -16.52 21.60
CA VAL A 58 -20.80 -15.21 21.24
C VAL A 58 -19.73 -14.16 21.51
N LYS A 59 -19.36 -13.41 20.47
CA LYS A 59 -18.46 -12.27 20.63
C LYS A 59 -19.25 -10.99 20.54
N SER A 60 -19.37 -10.30 21.66
CA SER A 60 -20.03 -9.00 21.74
C SER A 60 -19.26 -8.06 22.66
N ASN A 61 -19.17 -6.79 22.29
CA ASN A 61 -18.63 -5.73 23.13
C ASN A 61 -19.72 -4.97 23.90
N ARG A 62 -20.95 -5.50 23.88
CA ARG A 62 -22.10 -4.95 24.61
C ARG A 62 -22.89 -6.08 25.26
N GLU A 63 -23.66 -5.75 26.25
CA GLU A 63 -24.60 -6.70 26.87
C GLU A 63 -25.58 -7.22 25.79
N TRP A 64 -25.77 -8.53 25.75
CA TRP A 64 -26.59 -9.20 24.77
C TRP A 64 -27.56 -10.18 25.44
N ASN A 65 -28.63 -10.49 24.73
CA ASN A 65 -29.59 -11.51 25.11
C ASN A 65 -29.90 -12.43 23.94
N ALA A 66 -30.49 -13.57 24.20
CA ALA A 66 -30.93 -14.52 23.20
C ALA A 66 -32.37 -14.98 23.47
N SER A 67 -33.10 -15.21 22.39
CA SER A 67 -34.48 -15.72 22.47
C SER A 67 -34.73 -16.69 21.31
N VAL A 68 -35.39 -17.82 21.63
CA VAL A 68 -35.86 -18.75 20.61
C VAL A 68 -37.05 -18.10 19.89
N THR A 69 -36.95 -17.90 18.61
CA THR A 69 -37.99 -17.30 17.76
C THR A 69 -38.83 -18.36 17.05
N GLU A 70 -38.24 -19.49 16.70
CA GLU A 70 -38.90 -20.65 16.09
C GLU A 70 -38.43 -21.93 16.78
N GLY A 71 -39.28 -22.93 16.91
CA GLY A 71 -38.97 -24.20 17.57
C GLY A 71 -39.03 -24.15 19.10
N LYS A 72 -39.81 -23.24 19.69
CA LYS A 72 -39.91 -23.06 21.15
C LYS A 72 -40.38 -24.29 21.91
N GLU A 73 -41.05 -25.20 21.22
CA GLU A 73 -41.57 -26.45 21.78
C GLU A 73 -40.46 -27.51 22.05
N TRP A 74 -39.31 -27.35 21.43
CA TRP A 74 -38.21 -28.31 21.51
C TRP A 74 -36.83 -27.68 21.73
N LEU A 75 -36.71 -26.34 21.61
CA LEU A 75 -35.47 -25.58 21.81
C LEU A 75 -35.56 -24.70 23.04
N THR A 76 -34.43 -24.59 23.73
CA THR A 76 -34.21 -23.56 24.74
C THR A 76 -32.85 -22.91 24.53
N ALA A 77 -32.73 -21.63 24.85
CA ALA A 77 -31.52 -20.86 24.74
C ALA A 77 -31.27 -20.10 26.04
N ARG A 78 -30.10 -20.25 26.64
CA ARG A 78 -29.70 -19.63 27.89
C ARG A 78 -28.33 -19.01 27.79
N LYS A 79 -28.21 -17.73 28.11
CA LYS A 79 -26.89 -17.08 28.23
C LYS A 79 -26.14 -17.74 29.40
N ALA A 80 -25.05 -18.43 29.11
CA ALA A 80 -24.20 -19.09 30.11
C ALA A 80 -23.17 -18.11 30.68
N SER A 81 -22.61 -17.24 29.81
CA SER A 81 -21.66 -16.16 30.17
C SER A 81 -21.78 -15.01 29.18
N ASP A 82 -20.94 -13.98 29.31
CA ASP A 82 -20.90 -12.88 28.35
C ASP A 82 -20.33 -13.30 26.98
N THR A 83 -19.67 -14.46 26.91
CA THR A 83 -19.08 -15.00 25.70
C THR A 83 -19.68 -16.33 25.25
N GLU A 84 -20.73 -16.83 25.92
CA GLU A 84 -21.27 -18.15 25.64
C GLU A 84 -22.79 -18.22 25.78
N LEU A 85 -23.44 -18.79 24.77
CA LEU A 85 -24.85 -19.16 24.75
C LEU A 85 -24.98 -20.69 24.83
N THR A 86 -25.65 -21.23 25.81
CA THR A 86 -26.04 -22.63 25.82
C THR A 86 -27.38 -22.81 25.11
N VAL A 87 -27.39 -23.68 24.10
CA VAL A 87 -28.59 -24.08 23.37
C VAL A 87 -28.88 -25.53 23.70
N SER A 88 -30.12 -25.84 24.11
CA SER A 88 -30.55 -27.19 24.42
C SER A 88 -31.72 -27.59 23.52
N ALA A 89 -31.71 -28.83 23.03
CA ALA A 89 -32.79 -29.41 22.25
C ALA A 89 -33.30 -30.69 22.89
N THR A 90 -34.62 -30.88 22.91
CA THR A 90 -35.24 -32.15 23.33
C THR A 90 -35.07 -33.23 22.25
N SER A 91 -35.24 -34.51 22.61
CA SER A 91 -35.24 -35.59 21.61
C SER A 91 -36.31 -35.37 20.53
N SER A 92 -35.98 -35.75 19.28
CA SER A 92 -36.92 -35.69 18.15
C SER A 92 -37.68 -37.04 18.05
N PRO A 93 -39.03 -37.05 18.20
CA PRO A 93 -39.81 -38.26 18.06
C PRO A 93 -40.05 -38.67 16.60
N GLU A 94 -39.87 -37.73 15.66
CA GLU A 94 -40.20 -37.93 14.24
C GLU A 94 -39.01 -38.33 13.40
N LYS A 95 -39.28 -39.04 12.28
CA LYS A 95 -38.31 -39.19 11.20
C LYS A 95 -38.29 -37.90 10.40
N GLY A 96 -37.12 -37.42 10.04
CA GLY A 96 -36.97 -36.20 9.27
C GLY A 96 -36.15 -35.13 10.00
N VAL A 97 -36.11 -33.99 9.42
CA VAL A 97 -35.35 -32.81 9.90
C VAL A 97 -36.35 -31.79 10.45
N ARG A 98 -36.09 -31.26 11.64
CA ARG A 98 -36.80 -30.08 12.15
C ARG A 98 -35.87 -28.91 12.36
N GLU A 99 -36.40 -27.73 12.15
CA GLU A 99 -35.64 -26.48 12.23
C GLU A 99 -36.20 -25.54 13.25
N GLY A 100 -35.33 -24.71 13.79
CA GLY A 100 -35.69 -23.62 14.68
C GLY A 100 -34.69 -22.46 14.55
N ASN A 101 -35.08 -21.32 15.08
CA ASN A 101 -34.26 -20.13 15.04
C ASN A 101 -34.11 -19.48 16.41
N ILE A 102 -32.89 -19.02 16.71
CA ILE A 102 -32.60 -18.24 17.92
C ILE A 102 -32.11 -16.87 17.46
N THR A 103 -32.71 -15.84 17.97
CA THR A 103 -32.28 -14.47 17.77
C THR A 103 -31.39 -14.03 18.92
N ILE A 104 -30.19 -13.61 18.65
CA ILE A 104 -29.24 -13.02 19.60
C ILE A 104 -29.16 -11.52 19.27
N ALA A 105 -29.36 -10.67 20.29
CA ALA A 105 -29.36 -9.24 20.09
C ALA A 105 -28.59 -8.53 21.20
N ASN A 106 -27.84 -7.51 20.83
CA ASN A 106 -27.40 -6.46 21.74
C ASN A 106 -28.16 -5.16 21.39
N ASN A 107 -27.92 -4.08 22.14
CA ASN A 107 -28.69 -2.83 21.95
C ASN A 107 -28.53 -2.17 20.57
N ALA A 108 -27.70 -2.70 19.69
CA ALA A 108 -27.39 -2.11 18.37
C ALA A 108 -27.46 -3.11 17.21
N LEU A 109 -27.19 -4.40 17.46
CA LEU A 109 -27.06 -5.41 16.41
C LEU A 109 -27.91 -6.63 16.75
N THR A 110 -28.35 -7.34 15.71
CA THR A 110 -29.09 -8.60 15.83
C THR A 110 -28.46 -9.65 14.94
N ALA A 111 -28.24 -10.85 15.46
CA ALA A 111 -27.78 -12.02 14.75
C ALA A 111 -28.79 -13.17 14.87
N LYS A 112 -28.90 -14.01 13.85
CA LYS A 112 -29.74 -15.21 13.87
C LYS A 112 -28.86 -16.46 13.89
N LEU A 113 -29.22 -17.42 14.72
CA LEU A 113 -28.66 -18.75 14.81
C LEU A 113 -29.71 -19.76 14.40
N ARG A 114 -29.51 -20.41 13.24
CA ARG A 114 -30.37 -21.52 12.78
C ARG A 114 -30.01 -22.79 13.55
N VAL A 115 -31.01 -23.50 14.01
CA VAL A 115 -30.84 -24.78 14.69
C VAL A 115 -31.54 -25.88 13.90
N VAL A 116 -30.83 -26.94 13.59
CA VAL A 116 -31.33 -28.09 12.83
C VAL A 116 -31.24 -29.33 13.72
N GLN A 117 -32.30 -30.14 13.79
CA GLN A 117 -32.26 -31.44 14.45
C GLN A 117 -32.74 -32.53 13.52
N THR A 118 -31.96 -33.61 13.42
CA THR A 118 -32.27 -34.73 12.55
C THR A 118 -32.96 -35.84 13.31
N GLY A 119 -34.02 -36.41 12.75
CA GLY A 119 -34.77 -37.53 13.30
C GLY A 119 -34.13 -38.93 13.08
N GLY A 120 -32.86 -38.98 12.78
CA GLY A 120 -32.10 -40.20 12.48
C GLY A 120 -31.69 -40.33 11.00
N ASP A 121 -32.15 -39.40 10.16
CA ASP A 121 -31.65 -39.34 8.74
C ASP A 121 -30.27 -38.71 8.71
N LEU A 122 -29.41 -39.20 7.82
CA LEU A 122 -28.13 -38.61 7.57
C LEU A 122 -28.31 -37.28 6.82
N ILE A 123 -27.57 -36.26 7.22
CA ILE A 123 -27.59 -34.94 6.58
C ILE A 123 -26.17 -34.41 6.37
N ILE A 124 -25.96 -33.82 5.22
CA ILE A 124 -24.85 -32.91 4.92
C ILE A 124 -25.49 -31.70 4.26
N GLU A 125 -25.25 -30.50 4.78
CA GLU A 125 -25.81 -29.27 4.25
C GLU A 125 -24.74 -28.18 4.25
N VAL A 126 -24.39 -27.69 3.07
CA VAL A 126 -23.53 -26.51 2.91
C VAL A 126 -24.33 -25.26 3.21
N ALA A 127 -23.78 -24.37 4.03
CA ALA A 127 -24.41 -23.10 4.38
C ALA A 127 -24.71 -22.27 3.12
N GLU A 128 -25.83 -21.56 3.10
CA GLU A 128 -26.31 -20.83 1.92
C GLU A 128 -25.23 -19.90 1.33
N GLU A 129 -24.51 -19.18 2.19
CA GLU A 129 -23.41 -18.30 1.79
C GLU A 129 -22.18 -19.04 1.22
N SER A 130 -22.08 -20.34 1.47
CA SER A 130 -20.99 -21.21 0.97
C SER A 130 -21.40 -22.04 -0.24
N ARG A 131 -22.64 -21.96 -0.73
CA ARG A 131 -23.12 -22.74 -1.89
C ARG A 131 -22.52 -22.29 -3.20
N VAL A 132 -22.36 -20.98 -3.38
CA VAL A 132 -21.71 -20.37 -4.55
C VAL A 132 -20.76 -19.30 -4.05
N ILE A 133 -19.47 -19.51 -4.22
CA ILE A 133 -18.44 -18.61 -3.75
C ILE A 133 -17.72 -17.98 -4.94
N GLN A 134 -17.73 -16.66 -4.98
CA GLN A 134 -16.96 -15.89 -5.97
C GLN A 134 -15.54 -15.70 -5.46
N VAL A 135 -14.56 -16.06 -6.26
CA VAL A 135 -13.13 -15.89 -5.95
C VAL A 135 -12.49 -15.02 -7.02
N ALA A 136 -11.69 -14.05 -6.61
CA ALA A 136 -10.92 -13.23 -7.54
C ALA A 136 -9.94 -14.07 -8.37
N GLY A 137 -9.59 -13.60 -9.56
CA GLY A 137 -8.61 -14.27 -10.42
C GLY A 137 -7.22 -14.41 -9.77
N THR A 138 -6.88 -13.56 -8.79
CA THR A 138 -5.65 -13.65 -7.98
C THR A 138 -5.61 -14.84 -7.03
N GLY A 139 -6.75 -15.52 -6.82
CA GLY A 139 -6.88 -16.62 -5.87
C GLY A 139 -7.26 -16.17 -4.47
N ASN A 140 -7.35 -17.16 -3.57
CA ASN A 140 -7.61 -16.95 -2.14
C ASN A 140 -6.94 -18.08 -1.35
N ASP A 141 -5.98 -17.76 -0.52
CA ASP A 141 -5.24 -18.77 0.26
C ASP A 141 -5.99 -19.23 1.52
N HIS A 142 -7.13 -18.63 1.84
CA HIS A 142 -7.94 -18.98 3.02
C HIS A 142 -9.43 -18.85 2.73
N LEU A 143 -9.93 -19.73 1.86
CA LEU A 143 -11.36 -19.80 1.54
C LEU A 143 -12.08 -20.71 2.52
N GLU A 144 -13.06 -20.18 3.23
CA GLU A 144 -13.88 -20.94 4.19
C GLU A 144 -15.16 -21.44 3.53
N VAL A 145 -15.47 -22.73 3.72
CA VAL A 145 -16.75 -23.36 3.36
C VAL A 145 -17.37 -23.90 4.63
N ASN A 146 -18.52 -23.33 5.01
CA ASN A 146 -19.26 -23.71 6.21
C ASN A 146 -20.31 -24.76 5.86
N LEU A 147 -20.36 -25.84 6.63
CA LEU A 147 -21.36 -26.89 6.45
C LEU A 147 -21.81 -27.49 7.79
N LEU A 148 -22.99 -28.05 7.77
CA LEU A 148 -23.59 -28.81 8.85
C LEU A 148 -23.65 -30.28 8.46
N SER A 149 -23.18 -31.19 9.33
CA SER A 149 -23.25 -32.62 9.07
C SER A 149 -23.46 -33.43 10.34
N ASN A 150 -24.23 -34.53 10.26
CA ASN A 150 -24.38 -35.51 11.33
C ASN A 150 -23.77 -36.88 10.94
N THR A 151 -22.99 -36.91 9.88
CA THR A 151 -22.28 -38.08 9.40
C THR A 151 -20.83 -37.74 9.05
N ASP A 152 -19.95 -38.70 9.13
CA ASP A 152 -18.60 -38.56 8.57
C ASP A 152 -18.67 -38.42 7.05
N TYR A 153 -17.91 -37.48 6.52
CA TYR A 153 -17.88 -37.22 5.08
C TYR A 153 -16.46 -37.11 4.56
N GLU A 154 -16.33 -37.24 3.27
CA GLU A 154 -15.11 -36.95 2.52
C GLU A 154 -15.32 -35.70 1.64
N VAL A 155 -14.24 -34.96 1.39
CA VAL A 155 -14.23 -33.84 0.47
C VAL A 155 -13.74 -34.33 -0.89
N VAL A 156 -14.57 -34.15 -1.90
CA VAL A 156 -14.26 -34.55 -3.28
C VAL A 156 -14.05 -33.31 -4.13
N ILE A 157 -12.80 -33.05 -4.49
CA ILE A 157 -12.40 -32.01 -5.44
C ILE A 157 -12.31 -32.67 -6.81
N PRO A 158 -12.95 -32.13 -7.87
CA PRO A 158 -12.85 -32.66 -9.23
C PRO A 158 -11.40 -32.72 -9.70
N GLU A 159 -11.06 -33.73 -10.49
CA GLU A 159 -9.69 -33.96 -10.95
C GLU A 159 -9.10 -32.75 -11.68
N GLU A 160 -9.93 -32.10 -12.53
CA GLU A 160 -9.58 -30.90 -13.27
C GLU A 160 -9.38 -29.65 -12.39
N ALA A 161 -9.74 -29.71 -11.11
CA ALA A 161 -9.59 -28.61 -10.17
C ALA A 161 -8.47 -28.81 -9.15
N LYS A 162 -7.89 -30.00 -9.06
CA LYS A 162 -6.86 -30.30 -8.06
C LYS A 162 -5.58 -29.49 -8.21
N ASP A 163 -5.29 -29.00 -9.42
CA ASP A 163 -4.13 -28.15 -9.67
C ASP A 163 -4.29 -26.73 -9.07
N TRP A 164 -5.52 -26.33 -8.71
CA TRP A 164 -5.78 -24.97 -8.25
C TRP A 164 -6.68 -24.88 -7.01
N ILE A 165 -7.28 -25.96 -6.57
CA ILE A 165 -8.01 -26.05 -5.30
C ILE A 165 -7.29 -27.10 -4.43
N THR A 166 -6.82 -26.66 -3.28
CA THR A 166 -6.18 -27.55 -2.29
C THR A 166 -6.87 -27.37 -0.96
N GLU A 167 -7.33 -28.47 -0.37
CA GLU A 167 -7.85 -28.45 0.99
C GLU A 167 -6.69 -28.32 1.98
N LYS A 168 -6.82 -27.39 2.95
CA LYS A 168 -5.88 -27.23 4.06
C LYS A 168 -6.27 -28.17 5.19
N GLU A 169 -5.29 -28.79 5.85
CA GLU A 169 -5.53 -29.55 7.06
C GLU A 169 -6.08 -28.64 8.15
N VAL A 170 -7.32 -28.89 8.56
CA VAL A 170 -7.93 -28.29 9.74
C VAL A 170 -7.78 -29.27 10.89
N PRO A 171 -7.29 -28.85 12.07
CA PRO A 171 -7.28 -29.71 13.24
C PRO A 171 -8.70 -30.24 13.51
N ASP A 172 -8.82 -31.56 13.63
CA ASP A 172 -10.09 -32.25 13.84
C ASP A 172 -10.64 -31.92 15.24
N THR A 173 -11.42 -30.87 15.35
CA THR A 173 -12.16 -30.53 16.57
C THR A 173 -13.52 -31.24 16.55
N ARG A 174 -13.52 -32.56 16.56
CA ARG A 174 -14.77 -33.34 16.64
C ARG A 174 -15.32 -33.31 18.05
N ALA A 175 -16.23 -32.42 18.29
CA ALA A 175 -17.30 -32.63 19.26
C ALA A 175 -18.57 -32.97 18.47
N ASP A 176 -19.32 -33.94 18.95
CA ASP A 176 -20.56 -34.48 18.37
C ASP A 176 -21.47 -33.41 17.77
N LEU A 177 -21.77 -33.53 16.48
CA LEU A 177 -22.60 -32.68 15.63
C LEU A 177 -22.24 -31.20 15.65
N ALA A 178 -21.53 -30.77 14.67
CA ALA A 178 -21.11 -29.39 14.60
C ALA A 178 -21.26 -28.85 13.17
N SER A 179 -21.58 -27.57 13.10
CA SER A 179 -21.15 -26.82 11.93
C SER A 179 -19.63 -26.96 11.84
N SER A 180 -19.14 -27.43 10.73
CA SER A 180 -17.71 -27.52 10.46
C SER A 180 -17.34 -26.51 9.39
N THR A 181 -16.18 -25.90 9.54
CA THR A 181 -15.60 -25.03 8.52
C THR A 181 -14.46 -25.77 7.84
N ARG A 182 -14.52 -25.92 6.52
CA ARG A 182 -13.42 -26.47 5.72
C ARG A 182 -12.68 -25.30 5.06
N ILE A 183 -11.36 -25.36 5.08
CA ILE A 183 -10.51 -24.29 4.53
C ILE A 183 -9.82 -24.79 3.27
N PHE A 184 -9.93 -24.00 2.21
CA PHE A 184 -9.30 -24.29 0.93
C PHE A 184 -8.34 -23.16 0.55
N SER A 185 -7.26 -23.54 -0.12
CA SER A 185 -6.39 -22.62 -0.85
C SER A 185 -6.78 -22.66 -2.33
N ILE A 186 -7.10 -21.53 -2.89
CA ILE A 186 -7.44 -21.36 -4.30
C ILE A 186 -6.28 -20.65 -4.99
N ALA A 187 -5.56 -21.32 -5.85
CA ALA A 187 -4.45 -20.74 -6.60
C ALA A 187 -4.93 -19.67 -7.59
N SER A 188 -4.05 -18.75 -7.98
CA SER A 188 -4.39 -17.73 -8.99
C SER A 188 -4.84 -18.38 -10.30
N ASN A 189 -5.84 -17.79 -10.95
CA ASN A 189 -6.32 -18.27 -12.25
C ASN A 189 -5.35 -17.79 -13.36
N PRO A 190 -4.59 -18.65 -14.02
CA PRO A 190 -3.69 -18.26 -15.10
C PRO A 190 -4.41 -17.93 -16.41
N LEU A 191 -5.73 -18.21 -16.49
CA LEU A 191 -6.49 -18.10 -17.72
C LEU A 191 -7.11 -16.72 -17.88
N THR A 192 -7.30 -16.30 -19.11
CA THR A 192 -8.06 -15.09 -19.48
C THR A 192 -9.57 -15.29 -19.44
N THR A 193 -10.02 -16.49 -19.06
CA THR A 193 -11.43 -16.88 -18.89
C THR A 193 -11.72 -17.24 -17.44
N GLU A 194 -12.96 -17.10 -17.04
CA GLU A 194 -13.42 -17.62 -15.74
C GLU A 194 -13.28 -19.13 -15.71
N ARG A 195 -13.02 -19.67 -14.52
CA ARG A 195 -13.08 -21.12 -14.27
C ARG A 195 -13.94 -21.41 -13.06
N ASN A 196 -14.58 -22.56 -13.06
CA ASN A 196 -15.41 -23.01 -11.96
C ASN A 196 -15.10 -24.45 -11.61
N ALA A 197 -15.40 -24.82 -10.38
CA ALA A 197 -15.36 -26.19 -9.92
C ALA A 197 -16.38 -26.39 -8.81
N THR A 198 -16.87 -27.61 -8.69
CA THR A 198 -17.83 -27.99 -7.65
C THR A 198 -17.16 -28.94 -6.67
N ILE A 199 -16.95 -28.49 -5.45
CA ILE A 199 -16.47 -29.31 -4.34
C ILE A 199 -17.67 -30.03 -3.74
N LYS A 200 -17.60 -31.36 -3.61
CA LYS A 200 -18.64 -32.18 -2.98
C LYS A 200 -18.20 -32.65 -1.60
N PHE A 201 -19.16 -32.66 -0.69
CA PHE A 201 -19.04 -33.22 0.65
C PHE A 201 -19.92 -34.47 0.69
N VAL A 202 -19.32 -35.64 0.69
CA VAL A 202 -20.03 -36.94 0.47
C VAL A 202 -19.97 -37.78 1.73
N SER A 203 -21.12 -38.24 2.24
CA SER A 203 -21.16 -39.14 3.39
C SER A 203 -20.40 -40.43 3.16
N LYS A 204 -19.56 -40.81 4.13
CA LYS A 204 -18.85 -42.08 4.10
C LYS A 204 -19.76 -43.29 4.37
N GLU A 205 -20.91 -43.06 5.02
CA GLU A 205 -21.91 -44.09 5.33
C GLU A 205 -22.86 -44.35 4.17
N ASN A 206 -23.22 -43.30 3.42
CA ASN A 206 -24.10 -43.40 2.27
C ASN A 206 -23.76 -42.32 1.21
N THR A 207 -23.13 -42.74 0.14
CA THR A 207 -22.67 -41.84 -0.94
C THR A 207 -23.77 -41.11 -1.71
N ASN A 208 -25.05 -41.52 -1.52
CA ASN A 208 -26.18 -40.76 -2.07
C ASN A 208 -26.50 -39.50 -1.23
N ILE A 209 -25.94 -39.40 -0.02
CA ILE A 209 -26.09 -38.23 0.83
C ILE A 209 -24.85 -37.33 0.65
N TYR A 210 -25.05 -36.23 -0.02
CA TYR A 210 -24.01 -35.23 -0.27
C TYR A 210 -24.60 -33.85 -0.44
N ASP A 211 -23.79 -32.83 -0.23
CA ASP A 211 -24.06 -31.47 -0.66
C ASP A 211 -22.78 -30.87 -1.29
N GLN A 212 -22.87 -29.70 -1.88
CA GLN A 212 -21.78 -29.17 -2.70
C GLN A 212 -21.66 -27.64 -2.60
N SER A 213 -20.44 -27.16 -2.85
CA SER A 213 -20.09 -25.77 -2.99
C SER A 213 -19.54 -25.52 -4.40
N GLU A 214 -20.09 -24.57 -5.12
CA GLU A 214 -19.57 -24.14 -6.41
C GLU A 214 -18.59 -22.97 -6.21
N ILE A 215 -17.34 -23.17 -6.61
CA ILE A 215 -16.31 -22.12 -6.61
C ILE A 215 -16.25 -21.53 -8.01
N LYS A 216 -16.58 -20.23 -8.13
CA LYS A 216 -16.48 -19.46 -9.38
C LYS A 216 -15.29 -18.51 -9.27
N GLN A 217 -14.20 -18.87 -9.92
CA GLN A 217 -13.03 -18.03 -9.96
C GLN A 217 -13.02 -17.19 -11.23
N GLN A 218 -12.97 -15.89 -11.02
CA GLN A 218 -12.89 -14.93 -12.10
C GLN A 218 -11.63 -15.15 -12.94
N LYS A 219 -11.68 -14.72 -14.19
CA LYS A 219 -10.48 -14.63 -15.04
C LYS A 219 -9.42 -13.79 -14.34
N LYS A 220 -8.17 -13.93 -14.78
CA LYS A 220 -7.06 -13.08 -14.36
C LYS A 220 -7.33 -11.64 -14.83
N SER A 221 -8.07 -10.91 -14.05
CA SER A 221 -8.76 -9.67 -14.45
C SER A 221 -8.05 -8.41 -13.98
N SER A 222 -6.93 -8.55 -13.33
CA SER A 222 -5.99 -7.47 -13.09
C SER A 222 -5.13 -7.17 -14.34
N ASP A 223 -5.62 -7.53 -15.53
CA ASP A 223 -5.05 -7.11 -16.80
C ASP A 223 -5.20 -5.60 -16.96
N ILE A 224 -4.06 -4.93 -17.03
CA ILE A 224 -3.96 -3.48 -17.19
C ILE A 224 -4.01 -3.01 -18.65
N SER A 225 -4.16 -3.90 -19.63
CA SER A 225 -4.20 -3.54 -21.07
C SER A 225 -5.32 -2.56 -21.40
N GLY A 226 -6.46 -2.67 -20.69
CA GLY A 226 -7.59 -1.78 -20.81
C GLY A 226 -7.49 -0.47 -19.99
N VAL A 227 -6.44 -0.30 -19.18
CA VAL A 227 -6.20 0.94 -18.42
C VAL A 227 -5.32 1.85 -19.25
N ASN A 228 -5.91 2.85 -19.86
CA ASN A 228 -5.23 3.82 -20.73
C ASN A 228 -5.51 5.24 -20.21
N PRO A 229 -4.76 5.72 -19.21
CA PRO A 229 -4.88 7.10 -18.77
C PRO A 229 -4.50 8.04 -19.91
N GLU A 230 -5.17 9.18 -19.97
CA GLU A 230 -4.80 10.23 -20.92
C GLU A 230 -3.33 10.62 -20.70
N LYS A 231 -2.61 10.75 -21.81
CA LYS A 231 -1.19 11.14 -21.79
C LYS A 231 -1.06 12.65 -21.73
N ASP A 232 -0.15 13.11 -20.88
CA ASP A 232 0.22 14.50 -20.86
C ASP A 232 0.73 14.94 -22.24
N ILE A 233 0.37 16.15 -22.66
CA ILE A 233 0.67 16.66 -23.98
C ILE A 233 1.95 17.50 -23.90
N LYS A 234 2.99 17.07 -24.63
CA LYS A 234 4.22 17.85 -24.77
C LYS A 234 3.94 19.09 -25.63
N LEU A 235 4.17 20.27 -25.06
CA LEU A 235 4.08 21.54 -25.79
C LEU A 235 5.31 21.68 -26.69
N LYS A 236 5.09 22.01 -27.94
CA LYS A 236 6.17 22.14 -28.91
C LYS A 236 6.89 23.48 -28.78
N VAL A 237 8.18 23.43 -28.51
CA VAL A 237 9.06 24.61 -28.61
C VAL A 237 9.30 24.92 -30.08
N THR A 238 9.09 26.18 -30.47
CA THR A 238 9.21 26.63 -31.88
C THR A 238 10.41 27.53 -32.12
N GLY A 239 11.06 27.99 -31.05
CA GLY A 239 12.26 28.79 -31.09
C GLY A 239 12.88 28.93 -29.73
N GLY A 240 14.10 29.46 -29.69
CA GLY A 240 14.78 29.70 -28.43
C GLY A 240 15.83 30.81 -28.57
N TYR A 241 16.22 31.36 -27.42
CA TYR A 241 17.28 32.37 -27.30
C TYR A 241 18.11 32.11 -26.07
N ASP A 242 19.41 32.22 -26.16
CA ASP A 242 20.32 32.16 -25.02
C ASP A 242 21.28 33.34 -25.02
N THR A 243 21.87 33.66 -23.89
CA THR A 243 22.85 34.74 -23.74
C THR A 243 24.29 34.27 -23.79
N ASP A 244 24.55 32.98 -23.70
CA ASP A 244 25.89 32.40 -23.73
C ASP A 244 25.86 30.93 -24.15
N HIS A 245 26.59 30.56 -25.19
CA HIS A 245 26.73 29.15 -25.59
C HIS A 245 28.08 28.82 -26.17
N GLN A 246 28.49 27.57 -26.06
CA GLN A 246 29.61 27.00 -26.77
C GLN A 246 29.22 26.81 -28.24
N PRO A 247 30.11 27.16 -29.22
CA PRO A 247 29.80 26.94 -30.63
C PRO A 247 29.30 25.51 -30.93
N GLY A 248 28.12 25.41 -31.54
CA GLY A 248 27.43 24.15 -31.83
C GLY A 248 26.64 23.55 -30.67
N GLN A 249 26.56 24.24 -29.55
CA GLN A 249 25.81 23.83 -28.34
C GLN A 249 24.87 24.96 -27.86
N ASP A 250 24.23 25.63 -28.81
CA ASP A 250 23.23 26.65 -28.55
C ASP A 250 21.94 26.03 -27.96
N ILE A 251 20.99 26.88 -27.54
CA ILE A 251 19.77 26.46 -26.86
C ILE A 251 18.96 25.43 -27.66
N SER A 252 19.07 25.39 -29.00
CA SER A 252 18.32 24.42 -29.81
C SER A 252 18.67 22.97 -29.47
N LYS A 253 19.82 22.75 -28.85
CA LYS A 253 20.28 21.45 -28.36
C LYS A 253 19.63 20.98 -27.06
N SER A 254 18.85 21.83 -26.45
CA SER A 254 18.08 21.48 -25.25
C SER A 254 16.60 21.21 -25.51
N TYR A 255 16.17 21.18 -26.77
CA TYR A 255 14.80 20.81 -27.15
C TYR A 255 14.71 20.09 -28.51
N ASP A 256 15.78 19.43 -28.91
CA ASP A 256 15.86 18.68 -30.18
C ASP A 256 15.35 17.22 -30.04
N GLY A 257 14.99 16.79 -28.83
CA GLY A 257 14.47 15.45 -28.53
C GLY A 257 15.54 14.38 -28.42
N GLN A 258 16.82 14.75 -28.32
CA GLN A 258 17.94 13.82 -28.22
C GLN A 258 18.56 13.85 -26.83
N PHE A 259 18.49 12.72 -26.13
CA PHE A 259 19.07 12.56 -24.81
C PHE A 259 20.46 11.96 -24.86
N GLY A 260 21.36 12.46 -23.98
CA GLY A 260 22.72 11.93 -23.84
C GLY A 260 23.66 12.24 -25.00
N GLY A 261 23.30 13.16 -25.88
CA GLY A 261 24.05 13.58 -27.02
C GLY A 261 24.75 14.94 -26.85
N THR A 262 24.77 15.73 -27.94
CA THR A 262 25.17 17.12 -27.90
C THR A 262 24.07 17.93 -27.25
N CYS A 263 24.36 18.54 -26.12
CA CYS A 263 23.41 19.31 -25.30
C CYS A 263 23.69 20.80 -25.35
N TYR A 264 22.77 21.63 -24.85
CA TYR A 264 23.08 23.04 -24.58
C TYR A 264 24.18 23.14 -23.53
N HIS A 265 25.16 24.03 -23.78
CA HIS A 265 26.22 24.33 -22.81
C HIS A 265 26.74 25.75 -22.99
N SER A 266 26.94 26.47 -21.88
CA SER A 266 27.62 27.78 -21.88
C SER A 266 29.07 27.66 -22.37
N THR A 267 29.70 28.76 -22.73
CA THR A 267 31.05 28.80 -23.25
C THR A 267 32.05 28.06 -22.35
N TRP A 268 32.91 27.20 -22.91
CA TRP A 268 33.88 26.40 -22.15
C TRP A 268 35.16 27.14 -21.78
N SER A 269 35.52 28.17 -22.54
CA SER A 269 36.79 28.88 -22.37
C SER A 269 36.88 29.74 -21.12
N GLN A 270 35.76 29.94 -20.44
CA GLN A 270 35.63 30.76 -19.22
C GLN A 270 34.41 30.35 -18.44
N SER A 271 34.39 30.67 -17.14
CA SER A 271 33.17 30.54 -16.30
C SER A 271 32.02 31.36 -16.88
N ALA A 272 30.80 30.87 -16.78
CA ALA A 272 29.61 31.55 -17.25
C ALA A 272 29.47 32.94 -16.59
N LYS A 273 29.05 33.93 -17.37
CA LYS A 273 28.67 35.25 -16.82
C LYS A 273 27.22 35.23 -16.36
N PHE A 274 27.05 34.93 -15.12
CA PHE A 274 25.70 34.87 -14.53
C PHE A 274 25.03 36.24 -14.42
N PRO A 275 23.68 36.34 -14.60
CA PRO A 275 22.79 35.24 -14.95
C PRO A 275 22.89 34.88 -16.45
N VAL A 276 22.88 33.59 -16.75
CA VAL A 276 22.68 33.09 -18.11
C VAL A 276 21.18 32.95 -18.35
N THR A 277 20.69 33.53 -19.43
CA THR A 277 19.28 33.46 -19.80
C THR A 277 19.06 32.40 -20.87
N LEU A 278 18.09 31.52 -20.64
CA LEU A 278 17.56 30.56 -21.60
C LEU A 278 16.08 30.87 -21.81
N GLU A 279 15.66 31.13 -23.04
CA GLU A 279 14.28 31.43 -23.39
C GLU A 279 13.77 30.46 -24.45
N TYR A 280 12.61 29.84 -24.19
CA TYR A 280 11.92 28.92 -25.07
C TYR A 280 10.62 29.56 -25.55
N GLN A 281 10.35 29.51 -26.85
CA GLN A 281 9.23 30.16 -27.49
C GLN A 281 8.21 29.12 -27.98
N PHE A 282 6.93 29.47 -27.90
CA PHE A 282 5.84 28.58 -28.27
C PHE A 282 4.93 29.28 -29.29
N ASP A 283 4.41 28.49 -30.22
CA ASP A 283 3.36 28.94 -31.13
C ASP A 283 2.06 29.24 -30.34
N GLN A 284 1.12 29.94 -30.98
CA GLN A 284 -0.20 30.11 -30.41
C GLN A 284 -0.88 28.74 -30.22
N ASN A 285 -1.14 28.40 -28.97
CA ASN A 285 -1.86 27.20 -28.57
C ASN A 285 -2.90 27.59 -27.51
N GLN A 286 -3.77 26.66 -27.17
CA GLN A 286 -4.82 26.84 -26.15
C GLN A 286 -4.54 26.06 -24.87
N LEU A 287 -3.44 25.31 -24.84
CA LEU A 287 -3.10 24.43 -23.72
C LEU A 287 -2.25 25.17 -22.70
N THR A 288 -2.55 24.98 -21.44
CA THR A 288 -1.75 25.49 -20.34
C THR A 288 -0.43 24.73 -20.25
N LEU A 289 0.59 25.41 -19.74
CA LEU A 289 1.81 24.79 -19.24
C LEU A 289 1.57 24.46 -17.76
N ASP A 290 1.60 23.16 -17.43
CA ASP A 290 1.35 22.69 -16.07
C ASP A 290 2.64 22.29 -15.37
N TYR A 291 3.62 21.74 -16.12
CA TYR A 291 4.93 21.44 -15.59
C TYR A 291 6.02 21.42 -16.68
N ILE A 292 7.26 21.51 -16.19
CA ILE A 292 8.47 21.48 -17.02
C ILE A 292 9.36 20.35 -16.52
N LEU A 293 10.01 19.61 -17.41
CA LEU A 293 11.08 18.67 -17.09
C LEU A 293 12.41 19.25 -17.59
N TYR A 294 13.30 19.51 -16.65
CA TYR A 294 14.71 19.81 -16.92
C TYR A 294 15.51 18.52 -16.79
N HIS A 295 16.16 18.11 -17.86
CA HIS A 295 17.09 16.99 -17.88
C HIS A 295 18.52 17.53 -17.90
N SER A 296 19.26 17.23 -16.82
CA SER A 296 20.65 17.66 -16.73
C SER A 296 21.54 16.75 -17.59
N ARG A 297 22.70 17.28 -18.03
CA ARG A 297 23.70 16.45 -18.69
C ARG A 297 24.48 15.53 -17.73
N ASN A 298 24.15 15.53 -16.43
CA ASN A 298 24.87 14.81 -15.37
C ASN A 298 26.36 15.22 -15.26
N GLY A 299 26.65 16.49 -15.34
CA GLY A 299 28.01 17.01 -15.29
C GLY A 299 28.07 18.53 -15.16
N ASN A 300 29.20 19.11 -15.62
CA ASN A 300 29.39 20.55 -15.55
C ASN A 300 28.21 21.31 -16.14
N GLY A 301 27.76 22.33 -15.42
CA GLY A 301 26.68 23.19 -15.84
C GLY A 301 25.27 22.71 -15.43
N ASN A 302 25.13 21.61 -14.70
CA ASN A 302 23.83 21.31 -14.07
C ASN A 302 23.32 22.54 -13.30
N PHE A 303 22.02 22.86 -13.43
CA PHE A 303 21.45 24.06 -12.85
C PHE A 303 21.59 24.09 -11.32
N GLY A 304 22.07 25.20 -10.80
CA GLY A 304 21.97 25.59 -9.40
C GLY A 304 20.77 26.51 -9.18
N ALA A 305 21.00 27.69 -8.66
CA ALA A 305 19.96 28.71 -8.45
C ALA A 305 19.52 29.35 -9.77
N PHE A 306 18.19 29.50 -9.96
CA PHE A 306 17.61 30.18 -11.12
C PHE A 306 16.25 30.79 -10.80
N GLU A 307 15.86 31.78 -11.60
CA GLU A 307 14.53 32.38 -11.62
C GLU A 307 13.77 31.88 -12.84
N LEU A 308 12.50 31.48 -12.64
CA LEU A 308 11.60 31.09 -13.74
C LEU A 308 10.63 32.24 -14.04
N TYR A 309 10.54 32.59 -15.31
CA TYR A 309 9.61 33.55 -15.85
C TYR A 309 8.76 32.94 -16.96
N ILE A 310 7.50 33.33 -17.06
CA ILE A 310 6.61 32.96 -18.16
C ILE A 310 6.03 34.23 -18.77
N LYS A 311 6.01 34.29 -20.10
CA LYS A 311 5.24 35.26 -20.85
C LYS A 311 3.96 34.60 -21.33
N PRO A 312 2.78 34.96 -20.77
CA PRO A 312 1.50 34.39 -21.23
C PRO A 312 1.20 34.78 -22.68
N GLN A 313 0.39 33.97 -23.37
CA GLN A 313 -0.16 34.33 -24.67
C GLN A 313 -0.92 35.64 -24.61
N GLY A 314 -0.64 36.52 -25.59
CA GLY A 314 -1.24 37.87 -25.64
C GLY A 314 -0.61 38.91 -24.71
N SER A 315 0.35 38.51 -23.86
CA SER A 315 1.13 39.43 -23.02
C SER A 315 2.41 39.87 -23.74
N THR A 316 2.85 41.12 -23.46
CA THR A 316 4.17 41.61 -23.85
C THR A 316 5.22 41.35 -22.80
N ASP A 317 4.81 41.07 -21.58
CA ASP A 317 5.70 41.06 -20.40
C ASP A 317 5.85 39.63 -19.84
N PHE A 318 7.05 39.39 -19.34
CA PHE A 318 7.36 38.19 -18.55
C PHE A 318 6.90 38.37 -17.11
N ILE A 319 6.24 37.38 -16.57
CA ILE A 319 5.81 37.29 -15.17
C ILE A 319 6.79 36.38 -14.45
N HIS A 320 7.35 36.87 -13.33
CA HIS A 320 8.16 36.03 -12.44
C HIS A 320 7.24 34.98 -11.76
N ILE A 321 7.61 33.71 -11.88
CA ILE A 321 6.85 32.60 -11.31
C ILE A 321 7.41 32.24 -9.94
N GLN A 322 8.69 31.83 -9.90
CA GLN A 322 9.33 31.39 -8.66
C GLN A 322 10.84 31.29 -8.85
N ASP A 323 11.55 31.30 -7.71
CA ASP A 323 12.98 30.98 -7.62
C ASP A 323 13.16 29.51 -7.27
N TYR A 324 14.12 28.86 -7.91
CA TYR A 324 14.49 27.47 -7.70
C TYR A 324 15.99 27.35 -7.45
N ASP A 325 16.39 26.27 -6.82
CA ASP A 325 17.80 25.92 -6.68
C ASP A 325 17.98 24.40 -6.65
N PHE A 326 18.50 23.83 -7.73
CA PHE A 326 18.79 22.40 -7.85
C PHE A 326 20.16 22.01 -7.30
N LYS A 327 20.94 22.98 -6.79
CA LYS A 327 22.27 22.75 -6.18
C LYS A 327 23.27 22.05 -7.12
N GLY A 328 23.08 22.12 -8.43
CA GLY A 328 23.90 21.40 -9.40
C GLY A 328 23.65 19.91 -9.47
N ALA A 329 22.53 19.42 -8.89
CA ALA A 329 22.18 18.02 -8.91
C ALA A 329 21.97 17.49 -10.33
N GLY A 330 22.36 16.23 -10.55
CA GLY A 330 22.14 15.52 -11.80
C GLY A 330 20.72 14.93 -11.91
N GLY A 331 20.44 14.30 -13.05
CA GLY A 331 19.15 13.65 -13.31
C GLY A 331 18.09 14.57 -13.91
N SER A 332 16.84 14.14 -13.82
CA SER A 332 15.67 14.88 -14.30
C SER A 332 14.97 15.58 -13.13
N HIS A 333 14.65 16.85 -13.31
CA HIS A 333 13.98 17.66 -12.32
C HIS A 333 12.63 18.13 -12.86
N ARG A 334 11.55 17.88 -12.12
CA ARG A 334 10.21 18.33 -12.48
C ARG A 334 9.89 19.64 -11.77
N ILE A 335 9.52 20.65 -12.55
CA ILE A 335 9.05 21.95 -12.07
C ILE A 335 7.55 22.01 -12.29
N LEU A 336 6.76 21.99 -11.22
CA LEU A 336 5.30 22.09 -11.26
C LEU A 336 4.90 23.55 -11.13
N LEU A 337 3.95 23.99 -11.94
CA LEU A 337 3.38 25.34 -11.87
C LEU A 337 2.14 25.34 -10.97
N ASN A 338 2.11 26.21 -9.96
CA ASN A 338 0.94 26.35 -9.09
C ASN A 338 -0.25 26.97 -9.83
N ASP A 339 0.06 27.92 -10.73
CA ASP A 339 -0.93 28.62 -11.55
C ASP A 339 -0.60 28.39 -13.04
N PRO A 340 -1.12 27.31 -13.66
CA PRO A 340 -0.87 27.02 -15.07
C PRO A 340 -1.35 28.14 -15.99
N VAL A 341 -0.53 28.49 -16.97
CA VAL A 341 -0.85 29.52 -17.98
C VAL A 341 -0.58 29.02 -19.39
N VAL A 342 -1.26 29.56 -20.38
CA VAL A 342 -0.94 29.32 -21.81
C VAL A 342 0.31 30.14 -22.16
N PRO A 343 1.48 29.51 -22.44
CA PRO A 343 2.72 30.23 -22.60
C PRO A 343 2.92 30.75 -24.03
N ALA A 344 3.41 31.99 -24.17
CA ALA A 344 4.06 32.48 -25.38
C ALA A 344 5.57 32.25 -25.33
N ALA A 345 6.17 32.39 -24.15
CA ALA A 345 7.56 32.05 -23.90
C ALA A 345 7.80 31.68 -22.43
N VAL A 346 8.80 30.85 -22.19
CA VAL A 346 9.31 30.51 -20.86
C VAL A 346 10.79 30.90 -20.79
N GLN A 347 11.20 31.56 -19.72
CA GLN A 347 12.55 32.06 -19.56
C GLN A 347 13.13 31.62 -18.21
N PHE A 348 14.31 31.02 -18.27
CA PHE A 348 15.14 30.70 -17.10
C PHE A 348 16.28 31.70 -17.01
N LYS A 349 16.42 32.38 -15.87
CA LYS A 349 17.59 33.19 -15.56
C LYS A 349 18.44 32.43 -14.56
N VAL A 350 19.38 31.65 -15.08
CA VAL A 350 20.25 30.79 -14.29
C VAL A 350 21.33 31.63 -13.62
N LYS A 351 21.37 31.61 -12.29
CA LYS A 351 22.25 32.41 -11.43
C LYS A 351 23.49 31.66 -10.97
N SER A 352 23.45 30.31 -11.00
CA SER A 352 24.58 29.44 -10.69
C SER A 352 24.39 28.07 -11.34
N GLY A 353 25.48 27.36 -11.54
CA GLY A 353 25.49 25.99 -12.04
C GLY A 353 26.77 25.27 -11.64
N LEU A 354 26.76 23.96 -11.73
CA LEU A 354 27.88 23.11 -11.31
C LEU A 354 29.18 23.51 -12.04
N ASN A 355 30.22 23.79 -11.27
CA ASN A 355 31.54 24.25 -11.75
C ASN A 355 31.48 25.54 -12.55
N ASP A 356 30.57 26.47 -12.20
CA ASP A 356 30.40 27.78 -12.85
C ASP A 356 30.06 27.73 -14.35
N PHE A 357 29.37 26.67 -14.80
CA PHE A 357 28.80 26.56 -16.14
C PHE A 357 27.28 26.43 -16.10
N VAL A 358 26.65 26.49 -17.29
CA VAL A 358 25.23 26.20 -17.47
C VAL A 358 25.06 25.18 -18.59
N SER A 359 24.31 24.10 -18.35
CA SER A 359 23.99 23.09 -19.35
C SER A 359 22.59 22.52 -19.20
N CYS A 360 22.05 22.02 -20.30
CA CYS A 360 20.76 21.36 -20.34
C CYS A 360 20.80 20.27 -21.42
N ASP A 361 20.58 19.03 -21.06
CA ASP A 361 20.50 17.93 -22.02
C ASP A 361 19.19 18.04 -22.81
N GLU A 362 18.04 18.11 -22.10
CA GLU A 362 16.73 18.35 -22.72
C GLU A 362 15.83 19.16 -21.77
N MET A 363 14.98 20.02 -22.33
CA MET A 363 13.97 20.79 -21.63
C MET A 363 12.61 20.53 -22.25
N GLU A 364 11.72 19.92 -21.49
CA GLU A 364 10.41 19.53 -21.98
C GLU A 364 9.30 20.27 -21.22
N PHE A 365 8.24 20.63 -21.91
CA PHE A 365 7.13 21.43 -21.42
C PHE A 365 5.84 20.66 -21.63
N PHE A 366 5.02 20.55 -20.59
CA PHE A 366 3.83 19.68 -20.61
C PHE A 366 2.57 20.36 -20.15
N HIS A 367 1.49 20.04 -20.86
CA HIS A 367 0.12 20.16 -20.37
C HIS A 367 -0.30 18.83 -19.74
N ALA A 368 -0.74 18.87 -18.48
CA ALA A 368 -1.18 17.70 -17.75
C ALA A 368 -2.60 17.32 -18.18
N ALA A 369 -2.76 16.12 -18.74
CA ALA A 369 -4.07 15.63 -19.12
C ALA A 369 -4.90 15.26 -17.89
N GLU A 370 -6.14 15.70 -17.87
CA GLU A 370 -7.14 15.20 -16.92
C GLU A 370 -7.58 13.81 -17.34
N ASN A 371 -7.75 12.93 -16.35
CA ASN A 371 -8.24 11.58 -16.59
C ASN A 371 -9.71 11.47 -16.16
N PRO A 372 -10.67 11.43 -17.09
CA PRO A 372 -12.10 11.36 -16.75
C PRO A 372 -12.46 10.12 -15.92
N LEU A 373 -11.63 9.07 -15.96
CA LEU A 373 -11.84 7.86 -15.16
C LEU A 373 -11.63 8.14 -13.66
N ASP A 374 -10.77 9.08 -13.28
CA ASP A 374 -10.54 9.42 -11.88
C ASP A 374 -11.82 9.91 -11.19
N GLU A 375 -12.68 10.63 -11.92
CA GLU A 375 -13.98 11.07 -11.41
C GLU A 375 -14.95 9.90 -11.18
N GLN A 376 -14.89 8.87 -12.02
CA GLN A 376 -15.68 7.65 -11.83
C GLN A 376 -15.18 6.85 -10.64
N LEU A 377 -13.88 6.75 -10.45
CA LEU A 377 -13.28 5.99 -9.36
C LEU A 377 -13.69 6.53 -7.98
N ILE A 378 -13.71 7.85 -7.78
CA ILE A 378 -14.10 8.47 -6.51
C ILE A 378 -15.60 8.32 -6.18
N THR A 379 -16.44 7.82 -7.11
CA THR A 379 -17.82 7.42 -6.80
C THR A 379 -17.93 6.03 -6.18
N VAL A 380 -16.84 5.26 -6.17
CA VAL A 380 -16.79 3.89 -5.67
C VAL A 380 -15.74 3.74 -4.56
N PHE A 381 -14.61 4.46 -4.67
CA PHE A 381 -13.51 4.39 -3.72
C PHE A 381 -13.44 5.65 -2.86
N THR A 382 -12.88 5.52 -1.67
CA THR A 382 -12.74 6.62 -0.70
C THR A 382 -11.81 7.73 -1.19
N ASP A 383 -10.81 7.36 -2.01
CA ASP A 383 -9.83 8.27 -2.58
C ASP A 383 -9.27 7.71 -3.91
N ARG A 384 -8.42 8.50 -4.57
CA ARG A 384 -7.82 8.14 -5.86
C ARG A 384 -6.79 7.02 -5.80
N SER A 385 -6.35 6.60 -4.61
CA SER A 385 -5.52 5.39 -4.46
C SER A 385 -6.33 4.10 -4.66
N CYS A 386 -7.65 4.17 -4.66
CA CYS A 386 -8.56 3.02 -4.79
C CYS A 386 -8.24 1.89 -3.80
N SER A 387 -7.80 2.24 -2.59
CA SER A 387 -7.38 1.26 -1.57
C SER A 387 -8.53 0.79 -0.68
N GLU A 388 -9.64 1.53 -0.65
CA GLU A 388 -10.83 1.27 0.18
C GLU A 388 -12.09 1.69 -0.56
N LEU A 389 -13.17 0.95 -0.35
CA LEU A 389 -14.48 1.28 -0.92
C LEU A 389 -15.21 2.32 -0.06
N LEU A 390 -16.00 3.16 -0.71
CA LEU A 390 -17.01 3.94 -0.01
C LEU A 390 -17.99 3.01 0.71
N PRO A 391 -18.44 3.35 1.93
CA PRO A 391 -19.37 2.52 2.70
C PRO A 391 -20.69 2.22 1.98
N ASP A 392 -21.09 3.08 1.06
CA ASP A 392 -22.32 3.04 0.27
C ASP A 392 -22.07 2.74 -1.23
N ALA A 393 -20.87 2.27 -1.58
CA ALA A 393 -20.56 1.87 -2.94
C ALA A 393 -21.53 0.79 -3.44
N SER A 394 -22.33 1.11 -4.45
CA SER A 394 -23.32 0.18 -4.97
C SER A 394 -22.70 -0.80 -5.98
N ASP A 395 -23.26 -2.02 -6.04
CA ASP A 395 -22.86 -3.00 -7.05
C ASP A 395 -23.03 -2.47 -8.48
N GLU A 396 -24.04 -1.61 -8.72
CA GLU A 396 -24.26 -0.98 -10.02
C GLU A 396 -23.10 -0.04 -10.37
N ALA A 397 -22.63 0.80 -9.45
CA ALA A 397 -21.49 1.68 -9.64
C ALA A 397 -20.21 0.87 -9.89
N ILE A 398 -19.97 -0.16 -9.09
CA ILE A 398 -18.83 -1.08 -9.26
C ILE A 398 -18.86 -1.76 -10.63
N ASN A 399 -20.04 -2.21 -11.10
CA ASN A 399 -20.17 -2.91 -12.37
C ASN A 399 -20.00 -2.00 -13.60
N ARG A 400 -20.10 -0.68 -13.44
CA ARG A 400 -19.81 0.30 -14.49
C ARG A 400 -18.32 0.60 -14.67
N LEU A 401 -17.49 0.27 -13.68
CA LEU A 401 -16.05 0.50 -13.78
C LEU A 401 -15.41 -0.36 -14.87
N PRO A 402 -14.33 0.11 -15.50
CA PRO A 402 -13.49 -0.71 -16.36
C PRO A 402 -13.06 -2.00 -15.65
N ALA A 403 -12.84 -3.07 -16.42
CA ALA A 403 -12.60 -4.42 -15.90
C ALA A 403 -11.56 -4.49 -14.78
N PHE A 404 -10.43 -3.81 -14.92
CA PHE A 404 -9.38 -3.75 -13.91
C PHE A 404 -9.89 -3.22 -12.56
N PHE A 405 -10.57 -2.06 -12.56
CA PHE A 405 -11.09 -1.43 -11.35
C PHE A 405 -12.32 -2.14 -10.79
N ASN A 406 -13.16 -2.72 -11.66
CA ASN A 406 -14.28 -3.55 -11.24
C ASN A 406 -13.80 -4.71 -10.36
N VAL A 407 -12.74 -5.39 -10.81
CA VAL A 407 -12.19 -6.52 -10.08
C VAL A 407 -11.48 -6.07 -8.81
N LEU A 408 -10.74 -4.98 -8.87
CA LEU A 408 -10.15 -4.40 -7.67
C LEU A 408 -11.24 -4.10 -6.62
N ALA A 409 -12.32 -3.42 -7.02
CA ALA A 409 -13.43 -3.12 -6.13
C ALA A 409 -14.09 -4.39 -5.55
N LYS A 410 -14.37 -5.39 -6.41
CA LYS A 410 -14.95 -6.67 -5.96
C LYS A 410 -14.02 -7.43 -5.02
N SER A 411 -12.71 -7.38 -5.24
CA SER A 411 -11.75 -8.04 -4.35
C SER A 411 -11.71 -7.41 -2.97
N LEU A 412 -11.86 -6.09 -2.87
CA LEU A 412 -11.98 -5.38 -1.60
C LEU A 412 -13.33 -5.67 -0.93
N GLN A 413 -14.43 -5.67 -1.70
CA GLN A 413 -15.78 -5.93 -1.21
C GLN A 413 -15.93 -7.35 -0.62
N SER A 414 -15.37 -8.34 -1.29
CA SER A 414 -15.45 -9.75 -0.89
C SER A 414 -14.33 -10.22 0.04
N ASN A 415 -13.45 -9.31 0.50
CA ASN A 415 -12.27 -9.64 1.30
C ASN A 415 -11.33 -10.69 0.65
N THR A 416 -11.29 -10.72 -0.69
CA THR A 416 -10.38 -11.59 -1.46
C THR A 416 -9.12 -10.87 -1.94
N TYR A 417 -8.93 -9.62 -1.56
CA TYR A 417 -7.67 -8.89 -1.78
C TYR A 417 -6.54 -9.61 -1.05
N PRO A 418 -5.33 -9.79 -1.67
CA PRO A 418 -4.23 -10.53 -1.05
C PRO A 418 -3.77 -9.91 0.27
N GLU A 419 -4.30 -10.38 1.40
CA GLU A 419 -4.06 -9.80 2.72
C GLU A 419 -2.58 -9.83 3.11
N ALA A 420 -1.89 -10.95 2.82
CA ALA A 420 -0.45 -11.09 3.08
C ALA A 420 0.43 -10.08 2.31
N GLU A 421 -0.08 -9.52 1.21
CA GLU A 421 0.63 -8.55 0.37
C GLU A 421 0.19 -7.11 0.63
N LYS A 422 -0.94 -6.90 1.30
CA LYS A 422 -1.54 -5.59 1.53
C LYS A 422 -0.55 -4.62 2.18
N ARG A 423 0.28 -5.12 3.12
CA ARG A 423 1.36 -4.38 3.77
C ARG A 423 2.31 -3.68 2.78
N PHE A 424 2.58 -4.29 1.61
CA PHE A 424 3.47 -3.75 0.58
C PHE A 424 2.71 -3.03 -0.53
N ARG A 425 1.50 -3.47 -0.84
CA ARG A 425 0.72 -2.91 -1.95
C ARG A 425 0.06 -1.58 -1.61
N ILE A 426 -0.32 -1.36 -0.35
CA ILE A 426 -1.02 -0.14 0.08
C ILE A 426 -0.24 0.48 1.23
N GLN A 427 0.41 1.62 0.98
CA GLN A 427 1.23 2.30 1.97
C GLN A 427 1.08 3.83 1.88
N SER A 428 1.25 4.49 3.03
CA SER A 428 1.37 5.95 3.12
C SER A 428 2.83 6.33 3.37
N TYR A 429 3.35 7.25 2.57
CA TYR A 429 4.74 7.67 2.61
C TYR A 429 4.85 9.11 3.09
N GLN A 430 5.75 9.33 4.04
CA GLN A 430 6.07 10.65 4.58
C GLN A 430 7.18 11.30 3.77
N ALA A 431 7.18 12.64 3.75
CA ALA A 431 8.29 13.40 3.25
C ALA A 431 9.53 13.20 4.14
N TYR A 432 10.69 13.22 3.51
CA TYR A 432 11.98 13.23 4.19
C TYR A 432 12.89 14.33 3.64
N SER A 433 13.88 14.70 4.42
CA SER A 433 14.79 15.80 4.08
C SER A 433 15.67 15.44 2.89
N VAL A 434 16.06 16.45 2.10
CA VAL A 434 16.95 16.27 0.93
C VAL A 434 18.35 15.85 1.41
N PRO A 435 18.80 14.63 1.12
CA PRO A 435 20.06 14.10 1.66
C PRO A 435 21.28 14.92 1.25
N GLU A 436 21.34 15.36 0.00
CA GLU A 436 22.45 16.12 -0.56
C GLU A 436 22.61 17.48 0.15
N TYR A 437 21.48 18.21 0.33
CA TYR A 437 21.50 19.49 1.02
C TYR A 437 21.97 19.35 2.47
N TRP A 438 21.45 18.35 3.18
CA TRP A 438 21.83 18.12 4.57
C TRP A 438 23.22 17.52 4.69
N GLY A 439 23.65 16.68 3.76
CA GLY A 439 25.01 16.19 3.66
C GLY A 439 26.03 17.34 3.59
N ASP A 440 25.79 18.30 2.71
CA ASP A 440 26.61 19.50 2.58
C ASP A 440 26.58 20.37 3.84
N LYS A 441 25.38 20.63 4.37
CA LYS A 441 25.19 21.46 5.58
C LYS A 441 25.87 20.86 6.82
N LEU A 442 25.75 19.55 6.99
CA LEU A 442 26.29 18.79 8.13
C LEU A 442 27.70 18.27 7.87
N ARG A 443 28.25 18.47 6.66
CA ARG A 443 29.55 17.97 6.22
C ARG A 443 29.70 16.45 6.35
N THR A 444 28.65 15.74 5.93
CA THR A 444 28.58 14.29 5.88
C THR A 444 27.93 13.87 4.54
N ASN A 445 28.19 12.66 4.07
CA ASN A 445 27.76 12.18 2.75
C ASN A 445 27.13 10.78 2.76
N TYR A 446 26.61 10.34 3.89
CA TYR A 446 26.09 8.98 4.05
C TYR A 446 24.58 8.87 4.22
N TYR A 447 23.83 9.95 3.96
CA TYR A 447 22.37 9.90 4.06
C TYR A 447 21.74 9.32 2.81
N SER A 448 20.66 8.54 3.01
CA SER A 448 20.01 7.84 1.92
C SER A 448 19.00 8.71 1.18
N PRO A 449 19.03 8.74 -0.15
CA PRO A 449 17.89 9.21 -0.95
C PRO A 449 16.77 8.16 -1.05
N LEU A 450 16.89 7.00 -0.42
CA LEU A 450 15.99 5.85 -0.55
C LEU A 450 15.17 5.59 0.74
N CYS A 451 14.79 6.65 1.48
CA CYS A 451 14.16 6.51 2.80
C CYS A 451 12.77 5.84 2.80
N ASN A 452 12.13 5.72 1.65
CA ASN A 452 10.80 5.14 1.50
C ASN A 452 10.80 3.90 0.58
N PRO A 453 11.34 2.75 1.03
CA PRO A 453 11.28 1.50 0.26
C PRO A 453 9.84 0.96 0.22
N THR A 454 9.41 0.45 -0.94
CA THR A 454 8.05 -0.05 -1.13
C THR A 454 7.90 -1.54 -0.85
N GLY A 455 8.94 -2.33 -1.08
CA GLY A 455 8.85 -3.79 -1.13
C GLY A 455 8.25 -4.33 -2.43
N ILE A 456 8.03 -3.46 -3.41
CA ILE A 456 7.60 -3.84 -4.76
C ILE A 456 8.83 -3.93 -5.66
N ILE A 457 8.83 -4.93 -6.54
CA ILE A 457 9.86 -5.16 -7.55
C ILE A 457 9.25 -5.15 -8.95
N THR A 458 10.05 -4.81 -9.94
CA THR A 458 9.65 -4.83 -11.35
C THR A 458 10.77 -5.40 -12.22
N ASN A 459 10.43 -5.99 -13.36
CA ASN A 459 11.40 -6.30 -14.41
C ASN A 459 11.48 -5.17 -15.44
N ALA A 460 12.53 -5.19 -16.27
CA ALA A 460 12.69 -4.24 -17.36
C ALA A 460 11.52 -4.34 -18.35
N GLY A 461 10.95 -3.21 -18.74
CA GLY A 461 9.87 -3.13 -19.71
C GLY A 461 8.48 -3.53 -19.19
N GLU A 462 8.36 -4.00 -17.95
CA GLU A 462 7.05 -4.31 -17.36
C GLU A 462 6.21 -3.04 -17.20
N GLU A 463 5.11 -2.92 -17.94
CA GLU A 463 4.11 -1.89 -17.68
C GLU A 463 3.41 -2.13 -16.35
N MET A 464 3.20 -1.07 -15.60
CA MET A 464 2.48 -1.13 -14.33
C MET A 464 1.49 0.02 -14.19
N VAL A 465 0.41 -0.23 -13.48
CA VAL A 465 -0.52 0.79 -12.99
C VAL A 465 -0.22 1.03 -11.52
N VAL A 466 -0.01 2.29 -11.17
CA VAL A 466 0.19 2.76 -9.81
C VAL A 466 -0.86 3.82 -9.50
N LEU A 467 -1.53 3.69 -8.40
CA LEU A 467 -2.57 4.62 -7.95
C LEU A 467 -2.02 5.45 -6.79
N ALA A 468 -2.16 6.75 -6.88
CA ALA A 468 -1.67 7.66 -5.84
C ALA A 468 -2.74 8.65 -5.41
N ASP A 469 -2.74 9.02 -4.13
CA ASP A 469 -3.59 10.06 -3.59
C ASP A 469 -2.87 10.90 -2.55
N GLY A 470 -3.28 12.16 -2.42
CA GLY A 470 -2.73 13.08 -1.43
C GLY A 470 -1.41 13.71 -1.85
N ILE A 471 -1.00 13.65 -3.12
CA ILE A 471 0.15 14.42 -3.63
C ILE A 471 -0.24 15.90 -3.58
N PRO A 472 0.47 16.72 -2.75
CA PRO A 472 0.14 18.13 -2.64
C PRO A 472 0.40 18.88 -3.95
N GLN A 473 -0.37 19.92 -4.19
CA GLN A 473 -0.14 20.79 -5.33
C GLN A 473 1.26 21.41 -5.26
N GLY A 474 1.96 21.43 -6.39
CA GLY A 474 3.32 21.93 -6.49
C GLY A 474 4.42 20.98 -5.98
N GLU A 475 4.07 19.80 -5.47
CA GLU A 475 5.03 18.83 -4.98
C GLU A 475 5.35 17.77 -6.04
N SER A 476 6.65 17.49 -6.19
CA SER A 476 7.14 16.45 -7.10
C SER A 476 7.44 15.17 -6.33
N ILE A 477 6.70 14.12 -6.62
CA ILE A 477 6.87 12.78 -6.04
C ILE A 477 7.11 11.80 -7.16
N SER A 478 8.07 10.91 -6.98
CA SER A 478 8.41 9.91 -7.99
C SER A 478 8.58 8.52 -7.40
N LEU A 479 8.54 7.51 -8.27
CA LEU A 479 9.06 6.17 -8.02
C LEU A 479 10.41 6.04 -8.67
N ARG A 480 11.40 5.59 -7.89
CA ARG A 480 12.75 5.26 -8.38
C ARG A 480 12.93 3.74 -8.39
N CYS A 481 13.33 3.21 -9.54
CA CYS A 481 13.69 1.80 -9.71
C CYS A 481 15.20 1.65 -9.56
N CYS A 482 15.64 0.99 -8.48
CA CYS A 482 17.05 0.74 -8.20
C CYS A 482 17.37 -0.73 -8.45
N SER A 483 18.34 -0.98 -9.32
CA SER A 483 18.78 -2.32 -9.70
C SER A 483 19.83 -2.90 -8.75
N ASP A 484 20.61 -2.05 -8.10
CA ASP A 484 21.73 -2.41 -7.24
C ASP A 484 21.50 -1.96 -5.79
N LEU A 485 22.54 -2.15 -4.97
CA LEU A 485 22.57 -1.73 -3.57
C LEU A 485 22.61 -0.21 -3.41
N GLY A 486 23.10 0.51 -4.44
CA GLY A 486 23.23 1.96 -4.44
C GLY A 486 21.92 2.70 -4.74
N PRO A 487 21.96 4.03 -4.62
CA PRO A 487 20.80 4.89 -4.82
C PRO A 487 20.49 5.20 -6.29
N ASP A 488 21.35 4.83 -7.21
CA ASP A 488 21.18 5.13 -8.63
C ASP A 488 20.00 4.36 -9.23
N GLY A 489 19.14 5.06 -9.92
CA GLY A 489 17.94 4.46 -10.47
C GLY A 489 17.25 5.32 -11.51
N GLU A 490 16.28 4.72 -12.19
CA GLU A 490 15.41 5.39 -13.14
C GLU A 490 14.15 5.87 -12.41
N GLU A 491 13.71 7.10 -12.69
CA GLU A 491 12.55 7.69 -12.03
C GLU A 491 11.34 7.82 -12.95
N ARG A 492 10.16 7.70 -12.33
CA ARG A 492 8.86 8.04 -12.92
C ARG A 492 8.10 8.92 -11.95
N PHE A 493 7.75 10.12 -12.39
CA PHE A 493 6.95 11.05 -11.59
C PHE A 493 5.51 10.57 -11.48
N LEU A 494 4.94 10.76 -10.29
CA LEU A 494 3.56 10.40 -10.00
C LEU A 494 2.65 11.63 -10.06
N LYS A 495 1.40 11.40 -10.43
CA LYS A 495 0.26 12.31 -10.25
C LYS A 495 -0.82 11.63 -9.41
N ASN A 496 -1.71 12.41 -8.78
CA ASN A 496 -2.88 11.85 -8.12
C ASN A 496 -3.73 11.07 -9.13
N GLY A 497 -4.32 9.95 -8.70
CA GLY A 497 -5.08 9.05 -9.55
C GLY A 497 -4.21 8.01 -10.27
N ILE A 498 -4.54 7.74 -11.53
CA ILE A 498 -3.97 6.66 -12.31
C ILE A 498 -2.63 7.07 -12.93
N ASN A 499 -1.60 6.28 -12.65
CA ASN A 499 -0.29 6.35 -13.31
C ASN A 499 -0.04 5.02 -14.02
N LYS A 500 0.38 5.05 -15.29
CA LYS A 500 0.75 3.86 -16.06
C LYS A 500 2.06 4.11 -16.79
N PHE A 501 3.06 3.30 -16.49
CA PHE A 501 4.40 3.41 -17.06
C PHE A 501 5.19 2.10 -16.90
N SER A 502 6.40 2.06 -17.44
CA SER A 502 7.40 1.00 -17.24
C SER A 502 8.76 1.61 -16.92
N PHE A 503 9.67 0.79 -16.40
CA PHE A 503 11.09 1.12 -16.25
C PHE A 503 11.92 0.37 -17.27
N SER A 504 13.02 0.97 -17.74
CA SER A 504 13.94 0.34 -18.67
C SER A 504 14.83 -0.73 -18.04
N ARG A 505 14.85 -0.78 -16.68
CA ARG A 505 15.65 -1.72 -15.89
C ARG A 505 14.80 -2.42 -14.83
N ALA A 506 15.26 -3.60 -14.42
CA ALA A 506 14.65 -4.33 -13.30
C ALA A 506 15.17 -3.78 -11.96
N GLY A 507 14.38 -3.86 -10.89
CA GLY A 507 14.83 -3.42 -9.56
C GLY A 507 13.76 -3.35 -8.50
N ASN A 508 14.19 -2.89 -7.33
CA ASN A 508 13.31 -2.51 -6.22
C ASN A 508 12.80 -1.08 -6.41
N LEU A 509 11.54 -0.84 -6.05
CA LEU A 509 10.93 0.48 -6.14
C LEU A 509 10.99 1.22 -4.81
N PHE A 510 11.35 2.50 -4.89
CA PHE A 510 11.39 3.43 -3.76
C PHE A 510 10.58 4.68 -4.10
N VAL A 511 9.87 5.23 -3.10
CA VAL A 511 9.17 6.51 -3.24
C VAL A 511 10.12 7.64 -2.88
N ILE A 512 10.32 8.55 -3.81
CA ILE A 512 11.12 9.76 -3.62
C ILE A 512 10.16 10.91 -3.30
N TYR A 513 10.15 11.31 -2.02
CA TYR A 513 9.35 12.43 -1.52
C TYR A 513 10.22 13.30 -0.63
N GLN A 514 10.99 14.18 -1.24
CA GLN A 514 12.04 14.97 -0.59
C GLN A 514 11.64 16.43 -0.44
N LYS A 515 11.91 17.00 0.74
CA LYS A 515 11.74 18.42 1.04
C LYS A 515 12.94 18.93 1.83
N LEU A 516 13.31 20.20 1.65
CA LEU A 516 14.35 20.84 2.50
C LEU A 516 13.93 20.82 3.96
N ASP A 517 12.67 21.09 4.23
CA ASP A 517 12.02 20.92 5.54
C ASP A 517 10.78 20.03 5.38
N PRO A 518 10.81 18.78 5.83
CA PRO A 518 9.71 17.83 5.67
C PRO A 518 8.59 18.00 6.70
N ARG A 519 8.75 18.91 7.69
CA ARG A 519 7.77 19.09 8.76
C ARG A 519 6.43 19.57 8.22
N GLY A 520 5.35 18.95 8.70
CA GLY A 520 3.99 19.32 8.32
C GLY A 520 3.58 18.91 6.90
N MET A 521 4.46 18.25 6.14
CA MET A 521 4.08 17.71 4.85
C MET A 521 3.10 16.54 5.04
N PRO A 522 2.00 16.48 4.28
CA PRO A 522 1.07 15.36 4.36
C PRO A 522 1.68 14.07 3.85
N ALA A 523 1.18 12.94 4.34
CA ALA A 523 1.52 11.64 3.79
C ALA A 523 0.85 11.46 2.42
N VAL A 524 1.54 10.79 1.52
CA VAL A 524 1.03 10.41 0.21
C VAL A 524 0.72 8.92 0.20
N LYS A 525 -0.51 8.55 -0.13
CA LYS A 525 -0.93 7.16 -0.23
C LYS A 525 -0.64 6.64 -1.63
N ILE A 526 0.06 5.50 -1.70
CA ILE A 526 0.38 4.83 -2.96
C ILE A 526 -0.11 3.39 -2.88
N HIS A 527 -0.80 2.97 -3.93
CA HIS A 527 -1.33 1.64 -4.08
C HIS A 527 -0.79 0.99 -5.36
N PHE A 528 -0.23 -0.19 -5.23
CA PHE A 528 0.19 -1.10 -6.30
C PHE A 528 -0.82 -2.25 -6.39
N PRO A 529 -1.94 -2.10 -7.09
CA PRO A 529 -2.94 -3.16 -7.17
C PRO A 529 -2.34 -4.43 -7.77
N PRO A 530 -2.81 -5.63 -7.39
CA PRO A 530 -2.45 -6.86 -8.11
C PRO A 530 -2.76 -6.70 -9.59
N GLN A 531 -1.78 -6.94 -10.46
CA GLN A 531 -1.93 -6.67 -11.89
C GLN A 531 -1.17 -7.70 -12.73
N TYR A 532 -1.73 -7.96 -13.89
CA TYR A 532 -1.18 -8.92 -14.82
C TYR A 532 -1.30 -8.38 -16.24
N VAL A 533 -0.22 -8.49 -17.00
CA VAL A 533 -0.23 -8.31 -18.45
C VAL A 533 -0.08 -9.71 -19.03
N GLU A 534 -1.02 -10.13 -19.86
CA GLU A 534 -1.14 -11.52 -20.31
C GLU A 534 -1.28 -12.48 -19.11
N ILE A 535 -0.26 -13.28 -18.83
CA ILE A 535 -0.21 -14.23 -17.70
C ILE A 535 0.89 -13.87 -16.69
N THR A 536 1.60 -12.76 -16.89
CA THR A 536 2.73 -12.37 -16.06
C THR A 536 2.30 -11.33 -15.03
N GLU A 537 2.62 -11.58 -13.76
CA GLU A 537 2.39 -10.61 -12.68
C GLU A 537 3.35 -9.43 -12.83
N HIS A 538 2.82 -8.21 -12.79
CA HIS A 538 3.57 -6.97 -12.85
C HIS A 538 3.50 -6.23 -11.50
N ALA A 539 4.49 -5.40 -11.22
CA ALA A 539 4.62 -4.72 -9.93
C ALA A 539 4.44 -5.71 -8.76
N ARG A 540 5.29 -6.74 -8.75
CA ARG A 540 5.19 -7.87 -7.82
C ARG A 540 5.59 -7.47 -6.41
N VAL A 541 4.93 -8.03 -5.41
CA VAL A 541 5.45 -7.96 -4.04
C VAL A 541 6.71 -8.82 -3.95
N GLY A 542 7.83 -8.15 -3.67
CA GLY A 542 9.13 -8.78 -3.54
C GLY A 542 9.39 -9.37 -2.17
N PHE A 543 8.67 -8.93 -1.13
CA PHE A 543 8.99 -9.17 0.29
C PHE A 543 10.42 -8.75 0.67
N ASN A 544 10.99 -7.82 -0.08
CA ASN A 544 12.40 -7.41 0.01
C ASN A 544 12.65 -6.29 1.01
N VAL A 545 11.67 -5.94 1.83
CA VAL A 545 11.76 -4.88 2.83
C VAL A 545 11.26 -5.38 4.17
N TRP A 546 12.04 -5.11 5.23
CA TRP A 546 11.58 -5.20 6.60
C TRP A 546 11.83 -3.85 7.27
N ASP A 547 10.79 -3.25 7.85
CA ASP A 547 10.79 -1.91 8.45
C ASP A 547 10.48 -2.01 9.94
N LEU A 548 11.45 -1.72 10.80
CA LEU A 548 11.32 -1.77 12.26
C LEU A 548 10.12 -0.95 12.78
N THR A 549 9.74 0.11 12.09
CA THR A 549 8.63 0.97 12.51
C THR A 549 7.26 0.34 12.29
N VAL A 550 7.17 -0.63 11.37
CA VAL A 550 5.93 -1.31 10.95
C VAL A 550 5.94 -2.78 11.31
N ASP A 551 6.97 -3.52 10.91
CA ASP A 551 7.01 -4.99 10.96
C ASP A 551 7.37 -5.58 12.33
N LYS A 552 8.07 -4.86 13.17
CA LYS A 552 8.31 -5.00 14.64
C LYS A 552 8.68 -6.37 15.20
N THR A 553 8.83 -7.45 14.42
CA THR A 553 9.13 -8.78 14.92
C THR A 553 10.20 -9.51 14.12
N ASP A 554 10.98 -10.35 14.79
CA ASP A 554 11.96 -11.22 14.14
C ASP A 554 11.28 -12.31 13.29
N ASP A 555 10.06 -12.71 13.62
CA ASP A 555 9.31 -13.70 12.85
C ASP A 555 8.92 -13.17 11.48
N LEU A 556 8.43 -11.93 11.40
CA LEU A 556 8.16 -11.27 10.12
C LEU A 556 9.42 -11.10 9.28
N PHE A 557 10.56 -10.76 9.90
CA PHE A 557 11.83 -10.72 9.17
C PHE A 557 12.18 -12.09 8.58
N ARG A 558 12.10 -13.16 9.38
CA ARG A 558 12.36 -14.53 8.90
C ARG A 558 11.41 -14.95 7.78
N GLU A 559 10.16 -14.55 7.89
CA GLU A 559 9.16 -14.80 6.83
C GLU A 559 9.50 -14.04 5.55
N TYR A 560 9.76 -12.73 5.65
CA TYR A 560 10.02 -11.89 4.48
C TYR A 560 11.31 -12.29 3.77
N ILE A 561 12.40 -12.50 4.51
CA ILE A 561 13.66 -12.90 3.89
C ILE A 561 13.55 -14.27 3.20
N ARG A 562 12.74 -15.18 3.73
CA ARG A 562 12.44 -16.47 3.09
C ARG A 562 11.66 -16.29 1.78
N LYS A 563 10.66 -15.39 1.79
CA LYS A 563 9.80 -15.08 0.63
C LYS A 563 10.44 -14.12 -0.37
N ALA A 564 11.52 -13.44 0.01
CA ALA A 564 12.14 -12.39 -0.81
C ALA A 564 12.51 -12.90 -2.19
N LYS A 565 12.07 -12.13 -3.20
CA LYS A 565 12.19 -12.46 -4.62
C LYS A 565 13.37 -11.74 -5.26
N SER A 566 13.99 -12.38 -6.23
CA SER A 566 15.04 -11.80 -7.08
C SER A 566 14.45 -11.06 -8.28
N VAL A 567 15.22 -10.14 -8.81
CA VAL A 567 15.06 -9.57 -10.15
C VAL A 567 16.23 -10.01 -11.01
N THR A 568 15.99 -10.20 -12.30
CA THR A 568 17.06 -10.53 -13.24
C THR A 568 17.76 -9.25 -13.71
N LEU A 569 19.04 -9.13 -13.40
CA LEU A 569 19.87 -8.01 -13.78
C LEU A 569 21.14 -8.52 -14.49
N ASP A 570 21.40 -8.03 -15.69
CA ASP A 570 22.57 -8.42 -16.51
C ASP A 570 22.75 -9.94 -16.64
N GLY A 571 21.63 -10.65 -16.78
CA GLY A 571 21.61 -12.12 -16.93
C GLY A 571 21.85 -12.91 -15.63
N SER A 572 21.87 -12.25 -14.48
CA SER A 572 21.97 -12.89 -13.17
C SER A 572 20.83 -12.47 -12.26
N ASP A 573 20.35 -13.40 -11.44
CA ASP A 573 19.32 -13.13 -10.46
C ASP A 573 19.95 -12.53 -9.20
N LYS A 574 19.49 -11.32 -8.84
CA LYS A 574 19.90 -10.62 -7.62
C LYS A 574 18.70 -10.38 -6.72
N CYS A 575 18.85 -10.65 -5.45
CA CYS A 575 17.86 -10.33 -4.44
C CYS A 575 18.45 -9.30 -3.47
N VAL A 576 18.14 -8.03 -3.71
CA VAL A 576 18.50 -6.93 -2.80
C VAL A 576 17.41 -6.82 -1.74
N PHE A 577 17.79 -6.89 -0.48
CA PHE A 577 16.90 -6.76 0.67
C PHE A 577 17.19 -5.48 1.44
N VAL A 578 16.14 -4.81 1.91
CA VAL A 578 16.22 -3.53 2.63
C VAL A 578 15.81 -3.75 4.09
N LEU A 579 16.68 -3.38 5.02
CA LEU A 579 16.35 -3.25 6.45
C LEU A 579 16.23 -1.77 6.78
N LYS A 580 15.07 -1.35 7.24
CA LYS A 580 14.82 0.04 7.63
C LYS A 580 14.60 0.15 9.13
N GLY A 581 15.45 0.95 9.78
CA GLY A 581 15.28 1.40 11.16
C GLY A 581 14.62 2.77 11.22
N ARG A 582 14.70 3.42 12.39
CA ARG A 582 14.23 4.80 12.59
C ARG A 582 15.23 5.82 12.03
N LYS A 583 16.52 5.52 12.09
CA LYS A 583 17.65 6.39 11.74
C LYS A 583 18.56 5.82 10.68
N ILE A 584 18.44 4.53 10.36
CA ILE A 584 19.36 3.83 9.47
C ILE A 584 18.60 3.01 8.42
N LEU A 585 19.17 2.94 7.23
CA LEU A 585 18.74 2.08 6.13
C LEU A 585 19.91 1.21 5.69
N PHE A 586 19.72 -0.10 5.66
CA PHE A 586 20.64 -1.05 5.08
C PHE A 586 20.08 -1.58 3.76
N THR A 587 20.91 -1.61 2.73
CA THR A 587 20.65 -2.37 1.50
C THR A 587 21.73 -3.44 1.38
N ALA A 588 21.32 -4.70 1.29
CA ALA A 588 22.24 -5.83 1.25
C ALA A 588 21.71 -6.95 0.36
N LEU A 589 22.60 -7.81 -0.12
CA LEU A 589 22.17 -9.04 -0.76
C LEU A 589 21.51 -9.98 0.27
N LYS A 590 20.39 -10.59 -0.10
CA LYS A 590 19.62 -11.51 0.73
C LYS A 590 20.49 -12.57 1.41
N ASP A 591 21.40 -13.18 0.65
CA ASP A 591 22.24 -14.26 1.14
C ASP A 591 23.20 -13.82 2.27
N LEU A 592 23.66 -12.58 2.23
CA LEU A 592 24.47 -12.00 3.29
C LEU A 592 23.65 -11.87 4.57
N LEU A 593 22.41 -11.39 4.49
CA LEU A 593 21.54 -11.21 5.65
C LEU A 593 21.08 -12.54 6.24
N GLN A 594 20.78 -13.54 5.40
CA GLN A 594 20.39 -14.88 5.87
C GLN A 594 21.50 -15.58 6.67
N ASN A 595 22.74 -15.31 6.35
CA ASN A 595 23.91 -15.95 6.94
C ASN A 595 24.53 -15.15 8.09
N GLN A 596 23.99 -13.99 8.47
CA GLN A 596 24.50 -13.19 9.57
C GLN A 596 24.24 -13.86 10.93
N ASP A 597 25.29 -14.34 11.57
CA ASP A 597 25.19 -15.03 12.88
C ASP A 597 24.62 -14.11 13.97
N ASN A 598 24.89 -12.82 13.89
CA ASN A 598 24.35 -11.83 14.83
C ASN A 598 22.82 -11.75 14.77
N PHE A 599 22.22 -11.78 13.58
CA PHE A 599 20.75 -11.78 13.44
C PHE A 599 20.15 -13.11 13.89
N LYS A 600 20.85 -14.22 13.67
CA LYS A 600 20.44 -15.54 14.18
C LYS A 600 20.47 -15.60 15.70
N GLN A 601 21.53 -15.04 16.32
CA GLN A 601 21.74 -15.11 17.77
C GLN A 601 20.94 -14.09 18.57
N TYR A 602 20.81 -12.85 18.07
CA TYR A 602 20.26 -11.72 18.84
C TYR A 602 18.95 -11.16 18.28
N GLY A 603 18.52 -11.60 17.09
CA GLY A 603 17.35 -11.09 16.37
C GLY A 603 17.64 -9.79 15.59
N VAL A 604 16.85 -9.59 14.53
CA VAL A 604 16.94 -8.39 13.67
C VAL A 604 16.42 -7.14 14.40
N VAL A 605 15.34 -7.27 15.17
CA VAL A 605 14.75 -6.15 15.93
C VAL A 605 15.81 -5.52 16.81
N ARG A 606 16.44 -6.31 17.69
CA ARG A 606 17.49 -5.83 18.59
C ARG A 606 18.72 -5.30 17.84
N GLY A 607 19.04 -5.90 16.70
CA GLY A 607 20.13 -5.44 15.83
C GLY A 607 19.86 -4.04 15.31
N MET A 608 18.69 -3.80 14.74
CA MET A 608 18.29 -2.52 14.17
C MET A 608 18.14 -1.43 15.24
N GLU A 609 17.55 -1.75 16.41
CA GLU A 609 17.47 -0.83 17.55
C GLU A 609 18.85 -0.36 18.02
N ARG A 610 19.86 -1.24 18.03
CA ARG A 610 21.23 -0.87 18.39
C ARG A 610 21.86 0.05 17.36
N TRP A 611 21.61 -0.20 16.07
CA TRP A 611 22.09 0.69 15.01
C TRP A 611 21.41 2.07 15.10
N ASP A 612 20.09 2.11 15.30
CA ASP A 612 19.38 3.37 15.52
C ASP A 612 19.96 4.16 16.70
N ASN A 613 20.23 3.49 17.82
CA ASN A 613 20.84 4.13 19.00
C ASN A 613 22.27 4.60 18.72
N LEU A 614 23.04 3.87 17.93
CA LEU A 614 24.38 4.29 17.52
C LEU A 614 24.33 5.59 16.72
N ILE A 615 23.40 5.68 15.78
CA ILE A 615 23.21 6.89 14.99
C ILE A 615 22.68 8.05 15.86
N ASP A 616 21.79 7.78 16.82
CA ASP A 616 21.37 8.80 17.80
C ASP A 616 22.56 9.39 18.56
N TRP A 617 23.47 8.54 19.06
CA TRP A 617 24.69 8.99 19.75
C TRP A 617 25.66 9.74 18.83
N GLU A 618 25.80 9.28 17.58
CA GLU A 618 26.64 9.96 16.60
C GLU A 618 26.09 11.35 16.27
N GLN A 619 24.77 11.47 16.10
CA GLN A 619 24.10 12.74 15.85
C GLN A 619 24.19 13.69 17.05
N GLU A 620 24.05 13.18 18.28
CA GLU A 620 24.25 13.95 19.51
C GLU A 620 25.70 14.46 19.62
N LEU A 621 26.68 13.58 19.40
CA LEU A 621 28.11 13.93 19.45
C LEU A 621 28.50 14.97 18.40
N ALA A 622 27.92 14.88 17.20
CA ALA A 622 28.14 15.81 16.10
C ALA A 622 27.24 17.07 16.16
N ALA A 623 26.43 17.21 17.22
CA ALA A 623 25.44 18.30 17.39
C ALA A 623 24.40 18.40 16.24
N ILE A 624 24.09 17.28 15.58
CA ILE A 624 23.08 17.17 14.53
C ILE A 624 21.69 16.94 15.14
N ASP A 625 21.63 16.46 16.37
CA ASP A 625 20.41 16.12 17.09
C ASP A 625 19.39 17.28 17.17
N THR A 626 19.86 18.52 17.20
CA THR A 626 18.99 19.71 17.18
C THR A 626 18.06 19.70 15.96
N TYR A 627 18.60 19.47 14.78
CA TYR A 627 17.81 19.42 13.54
C TYR A 627 16.94 18.16 13.45
N SER A 628 17.48 17.03 13.90
CA SER A 628 16.75 15.76 13.94
C SER A 628 15.58 15.81 14.94
N ASN A 629 15.79 16.37 16.13
CA ASN A 629 14.77 16.47 17.18
C ASN A 629 13.63 17.45 16.84
N THR A 630 13.90 18.45 16.03
CA THR A 630 12.85 19.35 15.51
C THR A 630 12.10 18.76 14.31
N GLY A 631 12.55 17.63 13.75
CA GLY A 631 12.01 17.04 12.53
C GLY A 631 12.41 17.77 11.25
N GLU A 632 13.27 18.79 11.34
CA GLU A 632 13.79 19.53 10.19
C GLU A 632 14.69 18.65 9.32
N PHE A 633 15.39 17.70 9.97
CA PHE A 633 16.20 16.68 9.32
C PHE A 633 15.76 15.29 9.75
N ASN A 634 15.32 14.46 8.81
CA ASN A 634 14.84 13.10 9.05
C ASN A 634 15.31 12.06 8.02
N SER A 635 16.31 12.36 7.21
CA SER A 635 16.91 11.37 6.30
C SER A 635 17.63 10.27 7.09
N LEU A 636 17.58 9.05 6.55
CA LEU A 636 18.23 7.89 7.16
C LEU A 636 19.68 7.79 6.72
N MET A 637 20.57 7.39 7.64
CA MET A 637 21.92 6.99 7.27
C MET A 637 21.86 5.73 6.40
N HIS A 638 22.63 5.70 5.32
CA HIS A 638 22.60 4.59 4.36
C HIS A 638 23.88 3.76 4.45
N VAL A 639 23.69 2.45 4.61
CA VAL A 639 24.78 1.46 4.61
C VAL A 639 24.49 0.43 3.53
N THR A 640 25.46 0.19 2.66
CA THR A 640 25.44 -0.86 1.63
C THR A 640 26.44 -1.96 1.96
N THR A 641 26.04 -3.23 1.82
CA THR A 641 26.93 -4.39 2.08
C THR A 641 26.75 -5.49 1.04
#